data_4af397f538e2f641d396de01c201141e
#
_entry.id   4af397f538e2f641d396de01c201141e
#
_cell.length_a   1.000
_cell.length_b   1.000
_cell.length_c   1.000
_cell.angle_alpha   90.00
_cell.angle_beta   90.00
_cell.angle_gamma   90.00
#
_symmetry.space_group_name_H-M   'P 1'
#
loop_
_entity.id
_entity.type
_entity.pdbx_description
1 polymer ?
#
loop_
_entity_poly.entity_id
_entity_poly.type
_entity_poly.pdbx_seq_one_letter_code
_entity_poly.pdbx_strand_id
1 'polypeptide(L)'
;MRNFKSSKSWRLVLLFSVFALVVVACGGGAADEEVVEEAAPETTAAPATTAAPAEPAAPSGPSGTYKMAIFSEPQTQNFWDFLDGENDVWTSYAMSSQATSLYSISYPNYNLVANMAAGLVETSTDNGDGTYTYVVPMKEGWKWSDGSPITANDMVFTYNTVKDLGLQQNWVSGYKIPAVAEDGTVGQGVVGIVANSDYEVAITFNYDPGLSDWQYGVAQVSIMPESYWAQYATDRETLIDADGLSAPVASAYVYEAVEPGAFTLWGYDSDTMYFGGETTIYASGTKIVNDNGVAPAVDESFGDTSGDSFTYSTGPFVGNVEFTLYGDQDAAYLAFQNGEVNFVLNPLGLKRNLYNELARNSDIELVSNFSNGYRYLAFNTRVFPGSNKAFRQAVSCMVDKDFVINNVLQGVALRMDGQMPASLTAWVAPTQGIQAECEGMGGAERYDKAVAVLQAGGWTATDWGLAPQSADDRATPPSNLKGPNGEVAPENMLLYAPGAGYDPLRATFSLYIADWMQQLGFDAVAQPTNFSVIVDKVFTPENCKEWYFYMLGWGLTAYPDHPVDFFASKYDTCDGGYNTPGFNNAEYDALADQFGAAKSVGEAVGIMNQMEAILYEEMPYLVLFTTPILEAYAGVAYPFTDVLAGLSNLGGLAGSVKLSD
;
A
#
# COMPACT_ATOMS: atom_id res chain seq x y z
N MET A 1 20.15 19.97 -29.76
CA MET A 1 20.19 21.28 -29.07
C MET A 1 18.86 21.99 -29.25
N ARG A 2 17.94 21.85 -28.38
CA ARG A 2 16.78 22.74 -28.24
C ARG A 2 16.42 22.84 -26.75
N ASN A 3 16.45 24.06 -26.25
CA ASN A 3 16.27 24.44 -24.87
C ASN A 3 14.85 24.18 -24.38
N PHE A 4 14.69 23.39 -23.34
CA PHE A 4 13.49 23.39 -22.52
C PHE A 4 13.65 24.45 -21.44
N LYS A 5 12.74 25.42 -21.44
CA LYS A 5 12.59 26.41 -20.37
C LYS A 5 11.65 25.80 -19.32
N SER A 6 12.19 25.51 -18.15
CA SER A 6 11.39 25.22 -16.96
C SER A 6 10.77 26.50 -16.43
N SER A 7 9.46 26.52 -16.24
CA SER A 7 8.79 27.54 -15.44
C SER A 7 8.74 27.10 -13.98
N LYS A 8 9.52 27.78 -13.15
CA LYS A 8 9.46 27.67 -11.69
C LYS A 8 8.37 28.60 -11.17
N SER A 9 7.46 28.09 -10.37
CA SER A 9 6.77 28.90 -9.38
C SER A 9 6.54 28.13 -8.09
N TRP A 10 7.56 28.11 -7.24
CA TRP A 10 7.45 27.72 -5.84
C TRP A 10 7.24 28.98 -5.01
N ARG A 11 6.14 29.10 -4.32
CA ARG A 11 5.96 30.08 -3.26
C ARG A 11 6.15 29.43 -1.91
N LEU A 12 7.26 29.76 -1.28
CA LEU A 12 7.55 29.57 0.14
C LEU A 12 6.54 30.37 0.97
N VAL A 13 5.95 29.73 1.97
CA VAL A 13 5.39 30.43 3.13
C VAL A 13 6.03 29.88 4.40
N LEU A 14 6.86 30.72 5.00
CA LEU A 14 7.38 30.59 6.36
C LEU A 14 6.36 31.20 7.32
N LEU A 15 5.99 30.50 8.37
CA LEU A 15 5.38 31.15 9.53
C LEU A 15 5.90 30.60 10.86
N PHE A 16 6.17 31.53 11.70
CA PHE A 16 6.87 31.49 12.98
C PHE A 16 6.04 30.88 14.10
N SER A 17 6.74 30.13 14.96
CA SER A 17 6.27 29.65 16.25
C SER A 17 6.37 30.76 17.31
N VAL A 18 5.38 30.90 18.16
CA VAL A 18 5.50 31.59 19.46
C VAL A 18 5.00 30.69 20.58
N PHE A 19 5.89 30.45 21.52
CA PHE A 19 5.66 29.76 22.79
C PHE A 19 4.81 30.61 23.74
N ALA A 20 3.93 30.01 24.49
CA ALA A 20 3.55 30.45 25.84
C ALA A 20 3.15 29.30 26.73
N LEU A 21 3.96 29.06 27.74
CA LEU A 21 3.72 28.21 28.91
C LEU A 21 2.78 28.93 29.87
N VAL A 22 1.77 28.22 30.40
CA VAL A 22 1.25 28.53 31.74
C VAL A 22 0.94 27.23 32.48
N VAL A 23 1.63 27.05 33.59
CA VAL A 23 1.40 26.03 34.65
C VAL A 23 0.45 26.61 35.68
N VAL A 24 -0.56 25.89 36.10
CA VAL A 24 -1.09 25.99 37.48
C VAL A 24 -1.63 24.64 37.94
N ALA A 25 -1.29 24.33 39.16
CA ALA A 25 -1.49 23.08 39.88
C ALA A 25 -2.65 23.11 40.88
N CYS A 26 -3.00 21.93 41.31
CA CYS A 26 -3.46 21.55 42.66
C CYS A 26 -4.93 21.56 43.06
N GLY A 27 -5.30 20.44 43.56
CA GLY A 27 -6.11 20.20 44.76
C GLY A 27 -7.48 19.55 44.45
N GLY A 28 -7.83 18.38 44.85
CA GLY A 28 -7.64 17.66 46.08
C GLY A 28 -8.99 17.43 46.74
N GLY A 29 -9.36 16.18 46.96
CA GLY A 29 -10.19 15.88 48.12
C GLY A 29 -11.53 15.16 47.89
N ALA A 30 -11.50 13.88 48.18
CA ALA A 30 -12.25 13.11 49.19
C ALA A 30 -13.66 12.58 48.82
N ALA A 31 -13.71 11.32 49.06
CA ALA A 31 -14.81 10.35 49.12
C ALA A 31 -16.01 10.74 49.99
N ASP A 32 -17.15 10.11 49.68
CA ASP A 32 -17.92 9.35 50.72
C ASP A 32 -19.03 8.46 50.09
N GLU A 33 -19.04 7.27 50.54
CA GLU A 33 -19.90 6.14 50.77
C GLU A 33 -21.41 6.16 50.40
N GLU A 34 -21.74 5.00 49.82
CA GLU A 34 -22.91 4.10 50.03
C GLU A 34 -24.24 4.65 50.53
N VAL A 35 -25.32 4.21 49.89
CA VAL A 35 -26.43 3.49 50.51
C VAL A 35 -27.18 2.59 49.51
N VAL A 36 -27.27 1.31 49.86
CA VAL A 36 -28.13 0.28 49.27
C VAL A 36 -29.55 0.46 49.80
N GLU A 37 -30.58 0.32 48.96
CA GLU A 37 -31.92 -0.01 49.42
C GLU A 37 -32.68 -0.94 48.47
N GLU A 38 -33.43 -1.78 49.11
CA GLU A 38 -33.94 -3.10 48.80
C GLU A 38 -35.28 -3.08 48.03
N ALA A 39 -35.57 -4.15 47.32
CA ALA A 39 -36.76 -4.42 46.53
C ALA A 39 -38.06 -4.58 47.31
N ALA A 40 -39.21 -4.29 46.74
CA ALA A 40 -40.51 -4.81 47.11
C ALA A 40 -41.48 -4.88 45.90
N PRO A 41 -42.58 -5.62 45.93
CA PRO A 41 -42.82 -6.79 45.09
C PRO A 41 -43.86 -6.60 43.99
N GLU A 42 -43.93 -7.60 43.11
CA GLU A 42 -44.75 -7.79 41.93
C GLU A 42 -46.27 -7.56 42.13
N THR A 43 -46.89 -6.88 41.19
CA THR A 43 -48.33 -6.96 40.91
C THR A 43 -48.53 -7.59 39.53
N THR A 44 -49.22 -8.73 39.53
CA THR A 44 -49.70 -9.48 38.38
C THR A 44 -50.63 -8.63 37.51
N ALA A 45 -50.28 -8.41 36.25
CA ALA A 45 -51.14 -7.85 35.23
C ALA A 45 -51.75 -8.94 34.32
N ALA A 46 -53.00 -8.74 33.91
CA ALA A 46 -53.82 -9.62 33.11
C ALA A 46 -53.25 -9.86 31.68
N PRO A 47 -53.64 -10.96 30.99
CA PRO A 47 -53.03 -11.32 29.73
C PRO A 47 -53.41 -10.33 28.61
N ALA A 48 -52.39 -9.75 27.98
CA ALA A 48 -52.54 -8.94 26.78
C ALA A 48 -52.86 -9.81 25.55
N THR A 49 -53.86 -9.39 24.81
CA THR A 49 -54.21 -9.92 23.48
C THR A 49 -52.97 -9.87 22.58
N THR A 50 -52.60 -11.02 22.04
CA THR A 50 -51.61 -11.14 20.98
C THR A 50 -52.03 -10.33 19.75
N ALA A 51 -51.32 -9.23 19.50
CA ALA A 51 -51.33 -8.58 18.19
C ALA A 51 -50.74 -9.52 17.14
N ALA A 52 -51.33 -9.54 15.95
CA ALA A 52 -50.76 -10.28 14.83
C ALA A 52 -49.31 -9.84 14.57
N PRO A 53 -48.43 -10.74 14.11
CA PRO A 53 -47.09 -10.36 13.76
C PRO A 53 -47.15 -9.23 12.73
N ALA A 54 -46.46 -8.12 13.02
CA ALA A 54 -46.25 -7.08 12.02
C ALA A 54 -45.57 -7.69 10.81
N GLU A 55 -46.09 -7.46 9.63
CA GLU A 55 -45.40 -7.77 8.37
C GLU A 55 -44.02 -7.16 8.45
N PRO A 56 -42.93 -7.88 8.06
CA PRO A 56 -41.60 -7.30 8.05
C PRO A 56 -41.66 -6.01 7.23
N ALA A 57 -41.24 -4.90 7.82
CA ALA A 57 -41.10 -3.64 7.09
C ALA A 57 -40.19 -3.94 5.88
N ALA A 58 -40.64 -3.54 4.69
CA ALA A 58 -39.82 -3.59 3.49
C ALA A 58 -38.47 -2.90 3.83
N PRO A 59 -37.32 -3.45 3.42
CA PRO A 59 -36.04 -2.85 3.71
C PRO A 59 -36.08 -1.40 3.24
N SER A 60 -35.92 -0.46 4.16
CA SER A 60 -35.72 0.93 3.81
C SER A 60 -34.44 1.02 2.98
N GLY A 61 -34.50 1.63 1.79
CA GLY A 61 -33.32 1.86 0.95
C GLY A 61 -32.22 2.62 1.70
N PRO A 62 -31.04 2.78 1.10
CA PRO A 62 -29.94 3.53 1.69
C PRO A 62 -30.38 4.91 2.21
N SER A 63 -29.94 5.28 3.41
CA SER A 63 -30.40 6.53 4.04
C SER A 63 -29.34 7.14 4.95
N GLY A 64 -29.43 8.45 5.19
CA GLY A 64 -28.48 9.20 6.00
C GLY A 64 -27.17 9.51 5.26
N THR A 65 -26.26 10.19 5.93
CA THR A 65 -24.97 10.64 5.36
C THR A 65 -23.82 10.09 6.18
N TYR A 66 -22.92 9.37 5.52
CA TYR A 66 -21.61 9.01 6.07
C TYR A 66 -20.64 10.15 5.80
N LYS A 67 -20.12 10.77 6.87
CA LYS A 67 -19.26 11.95 6.78
C LYS A 67 -17.82 11.60 7.08
N MET A 68 -16.95 11.93 6.15
CA MET A 68 -15.51 11.76 6.28
C MET A 68 -14.79 13.10 6.17
N ALA A 69 -13.72 13.26 6.96
CA ALA A 69 -12.82 14.39 6.83
C ALA A 69 -11.65 14.04 5.91
N ILE A 70 -11.29 14.99 5.04
CA ILE A 70 -10.02 15.05 4.31
C ILE A 70 -9.32 16.36 4.68
N PHE A 71 -8.00 16.45 4.51
CA PHE A 71 -7.24 17.67 4.85
C PHE A 71 -6.23 18.09 3.78
N SER A 72 -6.50 17.67 2.55
CA SER A 72 -5.96 18.24 1.33
C SER A 72 -7.03 18.16 0.25
N GLU A 73 -7.08 19.16 -0.60
CA GLU A 73 -8.11 19.29 -1.63
C GLU A 73 -7.87 18.28 -2.76
N PRO A 74 -8.91 17.55 -3.21
CA PRO A 74 -8.86 16.77 -4.45
C PRO A 74 -8.52 17.67 -5.65
N GLN A 75 -7.60 17.23 -6.50
CA GLN A 75 -7.09 18.06 -7.59
C GLN A 75 -7.97 18.01 -8.85
N THR A 76 -8.68 16.91 -9.05
CA THR A 76 -9.52 16.69 -10.23
C THR A 76 -10.73 15.82 -9.91
N GLN A 77 -11.79 15.92 -10.71
CA GLN A 77 -12.94 15.00 -10.76
C GLN A 77 -12.96 14.18 -12.06
N ASN A 78 -11.97 14.36 -12.91
CA ASN A 78 -11.81 13.63 -14.16
C ASN A 78 -10.87 12.43 -13.97
N PHE A 79 -11.38 11.22 -14.17
CA PHE A 79 -10.61 10.00 -13.95
C PHE A 79 -9.45 9.82 -14.95
N TRP A 80 -9.57 10.40 -16.16
CA TRP A 80 -8.46 10.38 -17.12
C TRP A 80 -7.28 11.22 -16.62
N ASP A 81 -7.54 12.43 -16.15
CA ASP A 81 -6.56 13.32 -15.57
C ASP A 81 -5.93 12.73 -14.31
N PHE A 82 -6.76 12.13 -13.43
CA PHE A 82 -6.29 11.46 -12.23
C PHE A 82 -5.23 10.39 -12.51
N LEU A 83 -5.42 9.50 -13.48
CA LEU A 83 -4.46 8.46 -13.81
C LEU A 83 -3.32 8.94 -14.73
N ASP A 84 -3.47 10.08 -15.40
CA ASP A 84 -2.45 10.67 -16.28
C ASP A 84 -1.39 11.49 -15.53
N GLY A 85 -1.71 12.04 -14.35
CA GLY A 85 -0.75 12.84 -13.59
C GLY A 85 -1.17 13.29 -12.21
N GLU A 86 -2.48 13.41 -11.94
CA GLU A 86 -3.01 13.98 -10.67
C GLU A 86 -3.38 12.88 -9.64
N ASN A 87 -2.64 11.78 -9.65
CA ASN A 87 -2.93 10.58 -8.86
C ASN A 87 -2.51 10.66 -7.39
N ASP A 88 -2.82 11.76 -6.71
CA ASP A 88 -2.63 11.88 -5.28
C ASP A 88 -3.71 11.11 -4.48
N VAL A 89 -3.40 10.81 -3.23
CA VAL A 89 -4.29 10.00 -2.37
C VAL A 89 -5.59 10.72 -2.01
N TRP A 90 -5.58 12.04 -1.93
CA TRP A 90 -6.76 12.84 -1.55
C TRP A 90 -7.78 12.86 -2.68
N THR A 91 -7.29 13.03 -3.91
CA THR A 91 -8.11 12.91 -5.11
C THR A 91 -8.72 11.51 -5.21
N SER A 92 -7.93 10.44 -4.94
CA SER A 92 -8.45 9.08 -4.97
C SER A 92 -9.58 8.81 -3.98
N TYR A 93 -9.55 9.43 -2.80
CA TYR A 93 -10.60 9.26 -1.79
C TYR A 93 -11.95 9.83 -2.23
N ALA A 94 -11.94 10.98 -2.86
CA ALA A 94 -13.16 11.69 -3.27
C ALA A 94 -13.55 11.45 -4.74
N MET A 95 -12.78 10.63 -5.47
CA MET A 95 -13.06 10.27 -6.87
C MET A 95 -14.18 9.24 -6.94
N SER A 96 -15.28 9.55 -7.63
CA SER A 96 -16.33 8.57 -7.92
C SER A 96 -15.80 7.49 -8.89
N SER A 97 -16.41 6.30 -8.87
CA SER A 97 -15.97 5.17 -9.70
C SER A 97 -16.40 5.32 -11.17
N GLN A 98 -15.75 6.24 -11.91
CA GLN A 98 -15.99 6.49 -13.34
C GLN A 98 -15.45 5.39 -14.26
N ALA A 99 -14.84 4.34 -13.68
CA ALA A 99 -14.26 3.22 -14.40
C ALA A 99 -14.74 1.90 -13.84
N THR A 100 -14.62 0.86 -14.64
CA THR A 100 -14.75 -0.54 -14.21
C THR A 100 -13.51 -1.33 -14.65
N SER A 101 -13.49 -2.65 -14.47
CA SER A 101 -12.37 -3.52 -14.87
C SER A 101 -12.87 -4.93 -15.19
N LEU A 102 -12.05 -5.74 -15.87
CA LEU A 102 -12.38 -7.15 -16.08
C LEU A 102 -12.30 -7.93 -14.77
N TYR A 103 -11.21 -7.72 -14.00
CA TYR A 103 -10.98 -8.36 -12.71
C TYR A 103 -10.85 -7.33 -11.61
N SER A 104 -11.06 -7.78 -10.38
CA SER A 104 -10.90 -6.99 -9.17
C SER A 104 -10.33 -7.86 -8.05
N ILE A 105 -10.12 -7.29 -6.90
CA ILE A 105 -9.74 -8.00 -5.67
C ILE A 105 -10.84 -7.82 -4.62
N SER A 106 -11.13 -8.87 -3.87
CA SER A 106 -12.06 -8.82 -2.74
C SER A 106 -11.33 -8.42 -1.47
N TYR A 107 -12.04 -7.78 -0.54
CA TYR A 107 -11.48 -7.38 0.75
C TYR A 107 -12.08 -8.22 1.88
N PRO A 108 -11.35 -8.42 3.00
CA PRO A 108 -10.02 -7.92 3.32
C PRO A 108 -8.85 -8.81 2.88
N ASN A 109 -9.08 -9.98 2.28
CA ASN A 109 -8.03 -10.99 2.00
C ASN A 109 -7.35 -10.80 0.63
N TYR A 110 -7.76 -9.82 -0.18
CA TYR A 110 -7.18 -9.52 -1.51
C TYR A 110 -7.24 -10.69 -2.50
N ASN A 111 -8.28 -11.53 -2.38
CA ASN A 111 -8.50 -12.61 -3.33
C ASN A 111 -8.94 -12.06 -4.69
N LEU A 112 -8.38 -12.60 -5.77
CA LEU A 112 -8.76 -12.24 -7.14
C LEU A 112 -10.20 -12.69 -7.43
N VAL A 113 -10.98 -11.80 -8.03
CA VAL A 113 -12.37 -12.06 -8.44
C VAL A 113 -12.64 -11.50 -9.83
N ALA A 114 -13.53 -12.11 -10.59
CA ALA A 114 -14.02 -11.52 -11.83
C ALA A 114 -14.99 -10.36 -11.49
N ASN A 115 -14.80 -9.23 -12.18
CA ASN A 115 -15.71 -8.08 -12.10
C ASN A 115 -16.60 -8.05 -13.35
N MET A 116 -16.20 -7.41 -14.44
CA MET A 116 -16.96 -7.43 -15.70
C MET A 116 -16.70 -8.70 -16.52
N ALA A 117 -15.61 -9.43 -16.30
CA ALA A 117 -15.41 -10.73 -16.92
C ALA A 117 -16.43 -11.77 -16.41
N ALA A 118 -16.88 -12.66 -17.29
CA ALA A 118 -17.79 -13.76 -16.93
C ALA A 118 -17.07 -14.94 -16.23
N GLY A 119 -15.85 -14.75 -15.78
CA GLY A 119 -15.01 -15.70 -15.05
C GLY A 119 -13.54 -15.32 -15.16
N LEU A 120 -12.68 -15.99 -14.40
CA LEU A 120 -11.23 -15.79 -14.50
C LEU A 120 -10.68 -16.60 -15.67
N VAL A 121 -9.97 -15.94 -16.59
CA VAL A 121 -9.24 -16.56 -17.72
C VAL A 121 -7.77 -16.64 -17.36
N GLU A 122 -7.27 -17.85 -17.11
CA GLU A 122 -5.91 -18.07 -16.60
C GLU A 122 -4.87 -18.30 -17.69
N THR A 123 -5.31 -18.75 -18.88
CA THR A 123 -4.39 -19.17 -19.95
C THR A 123 -4.60 -18.37 -21.22
N SER A 124 -3.50 -17.97 -21.84
CA SER A 124 -3.47 -17.40 -23.18
C SER A 124 -3.42 -18.48 -24.28
N THR A 125 -3.75 -18.10 -25.50
CA THR A 125 -3.49 -18.89 -26.70
C THR A 125 -2.18 -18.40 -27.32
N ASP A 126 -1.22 -19.31 -27.53
CA ASP A 126 -0.04 -19.06 -28.34
C ASP A 126 -0.46 -19.01 -29.83
N ASN A 127 -0.26 -17.84 -30.47
CA ASN A 127 -0.64 -17.65 -31.88
C ASN A 127 0.40 -18.21 -32.87
N GLY A 128 1.56 -18.69 -32.37
CA GLY A 128 2.62 -19.31 -33.17
C GLY A 128 3.53 -18.30 -33.89
N ASP A 129 3.33 -17.02 -33.67
CA ASP A 129 4.13 -15.90 -34.23
C ASP A 129 4.88 -15.09 -33.15
N GLY A 130 4.90 -15.63 -31.90
CA GLY A 130 5.51 -14.97 -30.76
C GLY A 130 4.54 -14.05 -30.00
N THR A 131 3.27 -14.03 -30.39
CA THR A 131 2.21 -13.33 -29.67
C THR A 131 1.30 -14.30 -28.92
N TYR A 132 0.68 -13.81 -27.84
CA TYR A 132 -0.19 -14.59 -26.94
C TYR A 132 -1.48 -13.82 -26.67
N THR A 133 -2.62 -14.46 -26.86
CA THR A 133 -3.94 -13.81 -26.75
C THR A 133 -4.78 -14.41 -25.65
N TYR A 134 -5.26 -13.56 -24.75
CA TYR A 134 -6.36 -13.87 -23.82
C TYR A 134 -7.68 -13.50 -24.48
N VAL A 135 -8.62 -14.43 -24.52
CA VAL A 135 -10.00 -14.18 -24.94
C VAL A 135 -10.88 -14.21 -23.71
N VAL A 136 -11.43 -13.07 -23.34
CA VAL A 136 -12.18 -12.88 -22.10
C VAL A 136 -13.66 -12.66 -22.41
N PRO A 137 -14.54 -13.61 -22.05
CA PRO A 137 -15.98 -13.37 -22.09
C PRO A 137 -16.35 -12.37 -20.98
N MET A 138 -17.25 -11.43 -21.29
CA MET A 138 -17.75 -10.40 -20.36
C MET A 138 -19.20 -10.73 -19.95
N LYS A 139 -19.58 -10.23 -18.79
CA LYS A 139 -20.94 -10.34 -18.26
C LYS A 139 -21.89 -9.49 -19.11
N GLU A 140 -23.05 -10.06 -19.48
CA GLU A 140 -24.10 -9.34 -20.23
C GLU A 140 -25.07 -8.63 -19.28
N GLY A 141 -25.68 -7.56 -19.75
CA GLY A 141 -26.75 -6.84 -19.06
C GLY A 141 -26.28 -5.80 -18.03
N TRP A 142 -24.97 -5.65 -17.88
CA TRP A 142 -24.39 -4.63 -17.01
C TRP A 142 -24.36 -3.26 -17.70
N LYS A 143 -24.56 -2.17 -16.92
CA LYS A 143 -24.74 -0.83 -17.45
C LYS A 143 -23.96 0.20 -16.64
N TRP A 144 -23.57 1.26 -17.29
CA TRP A 144 -23.16 2.51 -16.66
C TRP A 144 -24.35 3.24 -16.04
N SER A 145 -24.10 4.22 -15.17
CA SER A 145 -25.15 4.98 -14.48
C SER A 145 -26.07 5.75 -15.42
N ASP A 146 -25.63 6.07 -16.64
CA ASP A 146 -26.47 6.70 -17.68
C ASP A 146 -27.38 5.70 -18.44
N GLY A 147 -27.31 4.41 -18.07
CA GLY A 147 -28.07 3.32 -18.68
C GLY A 147 -27.44 2.72 -19.93
N SER A 148 -26.32 3.24 -20.43
CA SER A 148 -25.57 2.64 -21.52
C SER A 148 -24.95 1.30 -21.10
N PRO A 149 -24.88 0.28 -22.00
CA PRO A 149 -24.32 -1.03 -21.66
C PRO A 149 -22.81 -0.94 -21.47
N ILE A 150 -22.26 -1.71 -20.52
CA ILE A 150 -20.82 -1.97 -20.43
C ILE A 150 -20.48 -3.07 -21.42
N THR A 151 -19.55 -2.80 -22.34
CA THR A 151 -19.19 -3.72 -23.42
C THR A 151 -17.69 -3.83 -23.62
N ALA A 152 -17.27 -4.80 -24.44
CA ALA A 152 -15.88 -4.96 -24.87
C ALA A 152 -15.38 -3.73 -25.66
N ASN A 153 -16.27 -2.96 -26.28
CA ASN A 153 -15.89 -1.75 -27.01
C ASN A 153 -15.39 -0.65 -26.05
N ASP A 154 -15.89 -0.57 -24.82
CA ASP A 154 -15.40 0.36 -23.80
C ASP A 154 -13.90 0.10 -23.50
N MET A 155 -13.50 -1.17 -23.41
CA MET A 155 -12.09 -1.52 -23.19
C MET A 155 -11.23 -1.22 -24.43
N VAL A 156 -11.72 -1.51 -25.62
CA VAL A 156 -11.04 -1.19 -26.88
C VAL A 156 -10.87 0.32 -27.03
N PHE A 157 -11.92 1.08 -26.76
CA PHE A 157 -11.90 2.55 -26.74
C PHE A 157 -10.84 3.06 -25.76
N THR A 158 -10.86 2.58 -24.51
CA THR A 158 -9.94 3.03 -23.48
C THR A 158 -8.48 2.76 -23.89
N TYR A 159 -8.16 1.53 -24.32
CA TYR A 159 -6.82 1.15 -24.77
C TYR A 159 -6.33 2.03 -25.93
N ASN A 160 -7.15 2.22 -26.95
CA ASN A 160 -6.78 3.04 -28.10
C ASN A 160 -6.59 4.51 -27.71
N THR A 161 -7.44 5.05 -26.85
CA THR A 161 -7.32 6.41 -26.31
C THR A 161 -5.97 6.59 -25.58
N VAL A 162 -5.64 5.66 -24.68
CA VAL A 162 -4.36 5.68 -23.96
C VAL A 162 -3.17 5.69 -24.91
N LYS A 163 -3.18 4.80 -25.90
CA LYS A 163 -2.09 4.64 -26.86
C LYS A 163 -2.01 5.81 -27.84
N ASP A 164 -3.12 6.18 -28.45
CA ASP A 164 -3.14 7.10 -29.60
C ASP A 164 -3.01 8.57 -29.16
N LEU A 165 -3.49 8.92 -27.98
CA LEU A 165 -3.31 10.26 -27.40
C LEU A 165 -2.00 10.38 -26.58
N GLY A 166 -1.29 9.28 -26.35
CA GLY A 166 -0.03 9.27 -25.62
C GLY A 166 -0.20 9.66 -24.16
N LEU A 167 -1.24 9.12 -23.50
CA LEU A 167 -1.42 9.28 -22.06
C LEU A 167 -0.22 8.72 -21.31
N GLN A 168 -0.03 9.15 -20.06
CA GLN A 168 1.19 8.92 -19.31
C GLN A 168 0.94 8.05 -18.07
N GLN A 169 1.99 7.84 -17.30
CA GLN A 169 1.97 7.25 -15.95
C GLN A 169 1.14 5.97 -15.82
N ASN A 170 0.10 5.99 -14.97
CA ASN A 170 -0.68 4.81 -14.63
C ASN A 170 -1.48 4.23 -15.81
N TRP A 171 -1.84 5.06 -16.78
CA TRP A 171 -2.47 4.57 -18.00
C TRP A 171 -1.53 3.68 -18.82
N VAL A 172 -0.30 4.14 -19.07
CA VAL A 172 0.69 3.41 -19.87
C VAL A 172 1.14 2.14 -19.16
N SER A 173 1.46 2.25 -17.87
CA SER A 173 1.91 1.10 -17.07
C SER A 173 0.80 0.07 -16.87
N GLY A 174 -0.42 0.49 -16.62
CA GLY A 174 -1.59 -0.38 -16.44
C GLY A 174 -1.89 -1.20 -17.70
N TYR A 175 -2.03 -0.53 -18.85
CA TYR A 175 -2.26 -1.20 -20.12
C TYR A 175 -1.01 -1.86 -20.72
N LYS A 176 0.15 -1.79 -20.04
CA LYS A 176 1.41 -2.35 -20.52
C LYS A 176 1.69 -1.91 -21.96
N ILE A 177 1.50 -0.61 -22.26
CA ILE A 177 1.80 -0.07 -23.59
C ILE A 177 3.30 -0.22 -23.86
N PRO A 178 3.74 -0.98 -24.90
CA PRO A 178 5.14 -1.23 -25.12
C PRO A 178 5.87 0.04 -25.53
N ALA A 179 7.02 0.30 -24.91
CA ALA A 179 7.91 1.36 -25.37
C ALA A 179 8.48 1.01 -26.74
N VAL A 180 8.68 2.02 -27.58
CA VAL A 180 9.32 1.88 -28.88
C VAL A 180 10.67 2.60 -28.82
N ALA A 181 11.76 1.85 -28.98
CA ALA A 181 13.11 2.40 -28.99
C ALA A 181 13.38 3.24 -30.27
N GLU A 182 14.45 4.05 -30.24
CA GLU A 182 14.82 4.91 -31.38
C GLU A 182 15.10 4.12 -32.66
N ASP A 183 15.54 2.86 -32.56
CA ASP A 183 15.78 1.97 -33.69
C ASP A 183 14.50 1.26 -34.19
N GLY A 184 13.34 1.54 -33.60
CA GLY A 184 12.06 0.94 -33.91
C GLY A 184 11.78 -0.40 -33.23
N THR A 185 12.66 -0.86 -32.33
CA THR A 185 12.43 -2.06 -31.53
C THR A 185 11.26 -1.82 -30.56
N VAL A 186 10.27 -2.72 -30.59
CA VAL A 186 9.09 -2.69 -29.69
C VAL A 186 9.40 -3.53 -28.45
N GLY A 187 9.25 -2.92 -27.28
CA GLY A 187 9.40 -3.59 -25.99
C GLY A 187 8.29 -4.62 -25.73
N GLN A 188 8.36 -5.31 -24.60
CA GLN A 188 7.29 -6.20 -24.15
C GLN A 188 6.05 -5.42 -23.74
N GLY A 189 4.86 -5.91 -24.09
CA GLY A 189 3.61 -5.26 -23.73
C GLY A 189 2.41 -5.78 -24.50
N VAL A 190 1.28 -5.10 -24.33
CA VAL A 190 0.04 -5.33 -25.07
C VAL A 190 0.14 -4.67 -26.44
N VAL A 191 0.04 -5.47 -27.49
CA VAL A 191 0.13 -5.01 -28.88
C VAL A 191 -1.23 -4.84 -29.54
N GLY A 192 -2.31 -5.31 -28.92
CA GLY A 192 -3.67 -5.11 -29.42
C GLY A 192 -4.75 -5.54 -28.44
N ILE A 193 -5.84 -4.78 -28.43
CA ILE A 193 -7.09 -5.13 -27.78
C ILE A 193 -8.21 -4.97 -28.80
N VAL A 194 -9.00 -6.02 -29.01
CA VAL A 194 -10.10 -6.02 -29.98
C VAL A 194 -11.35 -6.64 -29.37
N ALA A 195 -12.53 -6.13 -29.74
CA ALA A 195 -13.80 -6.73 -29.40
C ALA A 195 -14.15 -7.80 -30.45
N ASN A 196 -14.24 -9.07 -30.04
CA ASN A 196 -14.75 -10.14 -30.89
C ASN A 196 -16.29 -10.07 -31.01
N SER A 197 -16.93 -9.56 -29.95
CA SER A 197 -18.34 -9.24 -29.87
C SER A 197 -18.54 -8.14 -28.81
N ASP A 198 -19.77 -7.70 -28.58
CA ASP A 198 -20.08 -6.75 -27.51
C ASP A 198 -19.69 -7.26 -26.11
N TYR A 199 -19.62 -8.59 -25.92
CA TYR A 199 -19.33 -9.23 -24.65
C TYR A 199 -18.17 -10.23 -24.71
N GLU A 200 -17.22 -10.00 -25.60
CA GLU A 200 -15.98 -10.76 -25.66
C GLU A 200 -14.84 -9.89 -26.16
N VAL A 201 -13.79 -9.76 -25.34
CA VAL A 201 -12.60 -9.00 -25.66
C VAL A 201 -11.39 -9.92 -25.82
N ALA A 202 -10.57 -9.68 -26.85
CA ALA A 202 -9.29 -10.35 -27.08
C ALA A 202 -8.16 -9.37 -26.82
N ILE A 203 -7.22 -9.78 -25.94
CA ILE A 203 -6.07 -8.98 -25.50
C ILE A 203 -4.81 -9.73 -25.87
N THR A 204 -3.99 -9.12 -26.74
CA THR A 204 -2.80 -9.74 -27.31
C THR A 204 -1.53 -9.10 -26.78
N PHE A 205 -0.65 -9.93 -26.22
CA PHE A 205 0.70 -9.58 -25.80
C PHE A 205 1.73 -10.07 -26.83
N ASN A 206 2.86 -9.40 -26.94
CA ASN A 206 4.00 -9.85 -27.77
C ASN A 206 5.00 -10.73 -26.98
N TYR A 207 4.58 -11.31 -25.88
CA TYR A 207 5.28 -12.30 -25.04
C TYR A 207 4.26 -13.08 -24.25
N ASP A 208 4.67 -14.17 -23.58
CA ASP A 208 3.80 -14.97 -22.70
C ASP A 208 3.75 -14.36 -21.30
N PRO A 209 2.69 -13.58 -20.93
CA PRO A 209 2.67 -12.84 -19.68
C PRO A 209 2.36 -13.75 -18.47
N GLY A 210 2.99 -13.45 -17.34
CA GLY A 210 2.67 -14.07 -16.05
C GLY A 210 1.51 -13.39 -15.32
N LEU A 211 1.34 -13.78 -14.04
CA LEU A 211 0.27 -13.27 -13.17
C LEU A 211 0.30 -11.75 -13.00
N SER A 212 1.48 -11.16 -12.77
CA SER A 212 1.62 -9.71 -12.55
C SER A 212 1.25 -8.89 -13.79
N ASP A 213 1.49 -9.42 -14.98
CA ASP A 213 1.18 -8.71 -16.22
C ASP A 213 -0.26 -8.95 -16.68
N TRP A 214 -0.82 -10.12 -16.39
CA TRP A 214 -2.17 -10.45 -16.80
C TRP A 214 -3.19 -10.27 -15.66
N GLN A 215 -3.26 -11.19 -14.69
CA GLN A 215 -4.35 -11.23 -13.70
C GLN A 215 -4.32 -10.05 -12.73
N TYR A 216 -3.12 -9.66 -12.30
CA TYR A 216 -2.89 -8.51 -11.41
C TYR A 216 -2.43 -7.25 -12.16
N GLY A 217 -2.39 -7.29 -13.47
CA GLY A 217 -2.04 -6.20 -14.39
C GLY A 217 -3.21 -5.83 -15.30
N VAL A 218 -3.08 -6.15 -16.59
CA VAL A 218 -4.02 -5.71 -17.64
C VAL A 218 -5.48 -6.13 -17.41
N ALA A 219 -5.73 -7.25 -16.72
CA ALA A 219 -7.10 -7.64 -16.36
C ALA A 219 -7.76 -6.72 -15.32
N GLN A 220 -6.99 -5.92 -14.57
CA GLN A 220 -7.50 -4.99 -13.56
C GLN A 220 -7.46 -3.52 -14.00
N VAL A 221 -7.07 -3.24 -15.24
CA VAL A 221 -7.01 -1.85 -15.73
C VAL A 221 -8.39 -1.22 -15.77
N SER A 222 -8.40 0.08 -15.61
CA SER A 222 -9.61 0.89 -15.72
C SER A 222 -10.16 0.89 -17.14
N ILE A 223 -11.45 0.58 -17.27
CA ILE A 223 -12.24 0.63 -18.52
C ILE A 223 -13.18 1.80 -18.38
N MET A 224 -13.18 2.72 -19.36
CA MET A 224 -13.95 3.96 -19.37
C MET A 224 -15.13 3.89 -20.34
N PRO A 225 -16.28 4.53 -20.04
CA PRO A 225 -17.44 4.52 -20.92
C PRO A 225 -17.17 5.28 -22.23
N GLU A 226 -17.14 4.56 -23.36
CA GLU A 226 -17.00 5.14 -24.68
C GLU A 226 -18.16 6.12 -24.97
N SER A 227 -19.39 5.77 -24.55
CA SER A 227 -20.60 6.56 -24.78
C SER A 227 -20.47 8.03 -24.36
N TYR A 228 -19.72 8.28 -23.29
CA TYR A 228 -19.50 9.63 -22.76
C TYR A 228 -18.18 10.24 -23.25
N TRP A 229 -17.08 9.49 -23.16
CA TRP A 229 -15.75 10.05 -23.33
C TRP A 229 -15.30 10.19 -24.78
N ALA A 230 -15.91 9.49 -25.75
CA ALA A 230 -15.50 9.55 -27.16
C ALA A 230 -15.52 10.98 -27.75
N GLN A 231 -16.42 11.85 -27.29
CA GLN A 231 -16.50 13.23 -27.73
C GLN A 231 -15.31 14.10 -27.26
N TYR A 232 -14.64 13.72 -26.18
CA TYR A 232 -13.49 14.42 -25.63
C TYR A 232 -12.15 13.79 -26.06
N ALA A 233 -12.13 12.57 -26.56
CA ALA A 233 -10.93 11.84 -26.98
C ALA A 233 -10.37 12.32 -28.34
N THR A 234 -10.38 13.63 -28.58
CA THR A 234 -9.83 14.25 -29.81
C THR A 234 -8.33 14.53 -29.69
N ASP A 235 -7.87 14.88 -28.53
CA ASP A 235 -6.49 15.07 -28.14
C ASP A 235 -6.39 14.96 -26.60
N ARG A 236 -5.13 14.80 -26.11
CA ARG A 236 -4.87 14.58 -24.67
C ARG A 236 -5.37 15.75 -23.80
N GLU A 237 -5.12 16.99 -24.20
CA GLU A 237 -5.48 18.17 -23.40
C GLU A 237 -7.01 18.28 -23.28
N THR A 238 -7.74 18.13 -24.39
CA THR A 238 -9.23 18.13 -24.37
C THR A 238 -9.80 17.04 -23.46
N LEU A 239 -9.16 15.85 -23.44
CA LEU A 239 -9.63 14.73 -22.62
C LEU A 239 -9.42 14.97 -21.13
N ILE A 240 -8.22 15.39 -20.72
CA ILE A 240 -7.88 15.59 -19.30
C ILE A 240 -8.54 16.84 -18.71
N ASP A 241 -8.83 17.86 -19.53
CA ASP A 241 -9.52 19.10 -19.10
C ASP A 241 -11.05 18.97 -19.11
N ALA A 242 -11.61 17.84 -19.58
CA ALA A 242 -13.04 17.63 -19.65
C ALA A 242 -13.67 17.52 -18.25
N ASP A 243 -14.96 17.91 -18.16
CA ASP A 243 -15.74 17.78 -16.94
C ASP A 243 -16.00 16.32 -16.57
N GLY A 244 -15.46 15.88 -15.44
CA GLY A 244 -15.67 14.55 -14.89
C GLY A 244 -16.92 14.41 -14.00
N LEU A 245 -17.55 15.52 -13.58
CA LEU A 245 -18.68 15.48 -12.64
C LEU A 245 -19.90 14.78 -13.22
N SER A 246 -20.12 14.91 -14.52
CA SER A 246 -21.23 14.32 -15.24
C SER A 246 -20.92 12.98 -15.90
N ALA A 247 -19.68 12.46 -15.68
CA ALA A 247 -19.28 11.19 -16.28
C ALA A 247 -20.06 10.02 -15.68
N PRO A 248 -20.51 9.06 -16.50
CA PRO A 248 -21.15 7.85 -16.00
C PRO A 248 -20.21 7.04 -15.10
N VAL A 249 -20.79 6.38 -14.10
CA VAL A 249 -20.07 5.55 -13.13
C VAL A 249 -20.53 4.10 -13.17
N ALA A 250 -19.66 3.20 -12.72
CA ALA A 250 -19.99 1.79 -12.45
C ALA A 250 -20.02 1.55 -10.94
N SER A 251 -20.80 2.36 -10.21
CA SER A 251 -20.87 2.41 -8.74
C SER A 251 -22.29 2.74 -8.30
N ALA A 252 -22.56 2.54 -7.02
CA ALA A 252 -23.82 2.92 -6.37
C ALA A 252 -23.96 4.45 -6.19
N TYR A 253 -22.86 5.19 -6.30
CA TYR A 253 -22.82 6.61 -6.00
C TYR A 253 -22.35 7.41 -7.21
N VAL A 254 -23.04 8.53 -7.44
CA VAL A 254 -22.66 9.57 -8.42
C VAL A 254 -22.26 10.84 -7.67
N TYR A 255 -21.56 11.75 -8.33
CA TYR A 255 -21.40 13.10 -7.80
C TYR A 255 -22.74 13.80 -7.69
N GLU A 256 -23.11 14.26 -6.49
CA GLU A 256 -24.28 15.09 -6.24
C GLU A 256 -23.89 16.57 -6.17
N ALA A 257 -22.79 16.89 -5.48
CA ALA A 257 -22.26 18.24 -5.39
C ALA A 257 -20.75 18.23 -5.14
N VAL A 258 -20.05 19.20 -5.73
CA VAL A 258 -18.66 19.50 -5.42
C VAL A 258 -18.55 20.99 -5.18
N GLU A 259 -18.09 21.40 -4.00
CA GLU A 259 -17.79 22.78 -3.66
C GLU A 259 -16.29 22.90 -3.37
N PRO A 260 -15.50 23.46 -4.31
CA PRO A 260 -14.06 23.60 -4.14
C PRO A 260 -13.70 24.33 -2.84
N GLY A 261 -12.73 23.82 -2.11
CA GLY A 261 -12.32 24.35 -0.81
C GLY A 261 -13.26 24.02 0.35
N ALA A 262 -14.32 23.23 0.14
CA ALA A 262 -15.30 22.90 1.17
C ALA A 262 -15.61 21.40 1.25
N PHE A 263 -16.24 20.82 0.24
CA PHE A 263 -16.63 19.41 0.28
C PHE A 263 -16.86 18.79 -1.09
N THR A 264 -16.80 17.44 -1.15
CA THR A 264 -17.34 16.60 -2.22
C THR A 264 -18.43 15.73 -1.63
N LEU A 265 -19.59 15.67 -2.30
CA LEU A 265 -20.76 14.89 -1.90
C LEU A 265 -21.10 13.88 -3.00
N TRP A 266 -21.20 12.61 -2.64
CA TRP A 266 -21.76 11.56 -3.46
C TRP A 266 -23.20 11.26 -3.01
N GLY A 267 -24.11 11.12 -3.95
CA GLY A 267 -25.48 10.67 -3.74
C GLY A 267 -25.67 9.24 -4.24
N TYR A 268 -26.45 8.46 -3.51
CA TYR A 268 -26.91 7.15 -3.98
C TYR A 268 -27.89 7.33 -5.13
N ASP A 269 -27.64 6.61 -6.22
CA ASP A 269 -28.53 6.53 -7.36
C ASP A 269 -29.08 5.11 -7.49
N SER A 270 -30.40 4.94 -7.35
CA SER A 270 -31.06 3.63 -7.42
C SER A 270 -31.05 3.01 -8.81
N ASP A 271 -30.81 3.81 -9.84
CA ASP A 271 -30.79 3.36 -11.23
C ASP A 271 -29.37 2.91 -11.65
N THR A 272 -28.36 3.17 -10.80
CA THR A 272 -27.00 2.69 -11.03
C THR A 272 -26.91 1.19 -10.82
N MET A 273 -25.97 0.60 -11.52
CA MET A 273 -25.63 -0.79 -11.41
C MET A 273 -24.80 -1.03 -10.15
N TYR A 274 -25.48 -1.36 -9.08
CA TYR A 274 -24.84 -1.61 -7.82
C TYR A 274 -24.66 -3.12 -7.56
N PHE A 275 -23.48 -3.49 -7.09
CA PHE A 275 -23.13 -4.85 -6.69
C PHE A 275 -23.50 -5.12 -5.22
N GLY A 276 -24.73 -4.78 -4.82
CA GLY A 276 -25.21 -5.13 -3.49
C GLY A 276 -25.39 -6.63 -3.36
N GLY A 277 -25.26 -7.13 -2.14
CA GLY A 277 -25.43 -8.53 -1.88
C GLY A 277 -24.54 -8.99 -0.74
N GLU A 278 -24.20 -10.28 -0.74
CA GLU A 278 -23.36 -10.88 0.28
C GLU A 278 -22.03 -11.32 -0.34
N THR A 279 -20.94 -10.96 0.32
CA THR A 279 -19.59 -11.46 0.02
C THR A 279 -19.14 -12.35 1.17
N THR A 280 -18.81 -13.61 0.87
CA THR A 280 -18.23 -14.55 1.81
C THR A 280 -16.75 -14.69 1.50
N ILE A 281 -15.92 -14.40 2.49
CA ILE A 281 -14.45 -14.42 2.40
C ILE A 281 -13.92 -15.69 3.05
N TYR A 282 -13.06 -16.38 2.34
CA TYR A 282 -12.27 -17.53 2.77
C TYR A 282 -10.79 -17.15 2.76
N ALA A 283 -9.94 -17.98 3.35
CA ALA A 283 -8.50 -17.70 3.38
C ALA A 283 -7.88 -17.52 1.97
N SER A 284 -8.33 -18.31 0.99
CA SER A 284 -7.80 -18.32 -0.38
C SER A 284 -8.90 -18.27 -1.44
N GLY A 285 -10.07 -17.73 -1.08
CA GLY A 285 -11.19 -17.66 -2.01
C GLY A 285 -12.26 -16.67 -1.57
N THR A 286 -13.18 -16.40 -2.49
CA THR A 286 -14.30 -15.48 -2.26
C THR A 286 -15.54 -16.02 -2.96
N LYS A 287 -16.69 -15.97 -2.28
CA LYS A 287 -18.00 -16.21 -2.90
C LYS A 287 -18.79 -14.89 -2.89
N ILE A 288 -19.36 -14.53 -4.03
CA ILE A 288 -20.19 -13.34 -4.21
C ILE A 288 -21.59 -13.78 -4.61
N VAL A 289 -22.60 -13.34 -3.86
CA VAL A 289 -24.02 -13.58 -4.16
C VAL A 289 -24.74 -12.24 -4.19
N ASN A 290 -25.35 -11.92 -5.31
CA ASN A 290 -26.14 -10.70 -5.45
C ASN A 290 -27.37 -10.97 -6.34
N ASP A 291 -28.55 -10.59 -5.85
CA ASP A 291 -29.80 -10.58 -6.59
C ASP A 291 -30.62 -9.36 -6.08
N ASN A 292 -30.18 -8.16 -6.46
CA ASN A 292 -30.80 -6.91 -6.05
C ASN A 292 -31.90 -6.42 -7.00
N GLY A 293 -32.14 -7.14 -8.11
CA GLY A 293 -33.14 -6.80 -9.11
C GLY A 293 -32.79 -5.61 -10.03
N VAL A 294 -31.64 -4.97 -9.83
CA VAL A 294 -31.12 -3.86 -10.65
C VAL A 294 -30.13 -4.36 -11.69
N ALA A 295 -29.16 -5.17 -11.26
CA ALA A 295 -28.20 -5.83 -12.12
C ALA A 295 -28.56 -7.32 -12.32
N PRO A 296 -27.99 -8.03 -13.30
CA PRO A 296 -28.11 -9.45 -13.40
C PRO A 296 -27.68 -10.17 -12.10
N ALA A 297 -28.42 -11.21 -11.71
CA ALA A 297 -28.09 -11.96 -10.51
C ALA A 297 -26.71 -12.63 -10.63
N VAL A 298 -25.93 -12.61 -9.53
CA VAL A 298 -24.61 -13.20 -9.42
C VAL A 298 -24.62 -14.27 -8.31
N ASP A 299 -24.08 -15.46 -8.59
CA ASP A 299 -23.71 -16.48 -7.60
C ASP A 299 -22.39 -17.11 -8.08
N GLU A 300 -21.28 -16.51 -7.71
CA GLU A 300 -19.96 -16.84 -8.22
C GLU A 300 -18.99 -17.18 -7.09
N SER A 301 -18.08 -18.10 -7.36
CA SER A 301 -17.02 -18.49 -6.43
C SER A 301 -15.67 -18.43 -7.13
N PHE A 302 -14.68 -17.89 -6.44
CA PHE A 302 -13.33 -17.67 -6.94
C PHE A 302 -12.32 -18.24 -5.93
N GLY A 303 -11.31 -18.96 -6.40
CA GLY A 303 -10.31 -19.59 -5.55
C GLY A 303 -10.88 -20.74 -4.70
N ASP A 304 -10.19 -21.04 -3.58
CA ASP A 304 -10.61 -22.12 -2.66
C ASP A 304 -11.62 -21.56 -1.64
N THR A 305 -12.88 -22.00 -1.78
CA THR A 305 -14.00 -21.63 -0.91
C THR A 305 -14.27 -22.68 0.17
N SER A 306 -13.25 -23.35 0.67
CA SER A 306 -13.33 -24.30 1.78
C SER A 306 -12.76 -23.71 3.08
N GLY A 307 -13.15 -24.29 4.22
CA GLY A 307 -12.64 -23.90 5.55
C GLY A 307 -13.40 -22.75 6.21
N ASP A 308 -12.70 -22.08 7.13
CA ASP A 308 -13.27 -20.98 7.89
C ASP A 308 -13.55 -19.76 6.98
N SER A 309 -14.67 -19.11 7.22
CA SER A 309 -15.11 -17.97 6.41
C SER A 309 -15.91 -16.98 7.25
N PHE A 310 -16.01 -15.74 6.76
CA PHE A 310 -17.01 -14.80 7.25
C PHE A 310 -17.78 -14.17 6.09
N THR A 311 -19.03 -13.80 6.33
CA THR A 311 -19.91 -13.21 5.33
C THR A 311 -20.30 -11.81 5.76
N TYR A 312 -20.27 -10.87 4.81
CA TYR A 312 -20.77 -9.53 5.02
C TYR A 312 -21.62 -9.05 3.84
N SER A 313 -22.53 -8.13 4.12
CA SER A 313 -23.29 -7.45 3.07
C SER A 313 -22.51 -6.22 2.58
N THR A 314 -22.42 -6.06 1.27
CA THR A 314 -21.63 -5.00 0.63
C THR A 314 -22.36 -3.64 0.56
N GLY A 315 -23.65 -3.56 0.97
CA GLY A 315 -24.42 -2.31 0.94
C GLY A 315 -24.97 -1.99 -0.46
N PRO A 316 -25.24 -0.72 -0.86
CA PRO A 316 -25.06 0.47 -0.04
C PRO A 316 -26.04 0.57 1.11
N PHE A 317 -25.60 1.14 2.23
CA PHE A 317 -26.47 1.35 3.39
C PHE A 317 -26.78 2.82 3.62
N VAL A 318 -25.88 3.72 3.20
CA VAL A 318 -26.01 5.17 3.36
C VAL A 318 -26.50 5.83 2.08
N GLY A 319 -27.33 6.86 2.22
CA GLY A 319 -27.86 7.62 1.08
C GLY A 319 -26.81 8.57 0.48
N ASN A 320 -25.94 9.10 1.32
CA ASN A 320 -24.91 10.04 0.91
C ASN A 320 -23.58 9.73 1.54
N VAL A 321 -22.49 10.06 0.82
CA VAL A 321 -21.12 10.05 1.32
C VAL A 321 -20.53 11.45 1.14
N GLU A 322 -20.13 12.09 2.25
CA GLU A 322 -19.60 13.44 2.25
C GLU A 322 -18.12 13.44 2.64
N PHE A 323 -17.29 14.05 1.83
CA PHE A 323 -15.87 14.30 2.08
C PHE A 323 -15.68 15.79 2.38
N THR A 324 -15.65 16.14 3.65
CA THR A 324 -15.50 17.54 4.09
C THR A 324 -14.01 17.90 4.18
N LEU A 325 -13.61 18.99 3.55
CA LEU A 325 -12.24 19.48 3.57
C LEU A 325 -11.97 20.31 4.82
N TYR A 326 -10.92 19.96 5.53
CA TYR A 326 -10.36 20.73 6.66
C TYR A 326 -8.99 21.29 6.29
N GLY A 327 -8.61 22.40 6.93
CA GLY A 327 -7.35 23.08 6.59
C GLY A 327 -6.07 22.35 6.97
N ASP A 328 -6.16 21.39 7.90
CA ASP A 328 -5.06 20.55 8.34
C ASP A 328 -5.57 19.31 9.11
N GLN A 329 -4.64 18.42 9.44
CA GLN A 329 -4.92 17.20 10.18
C GLN A 329 -5.52 17.44 11.58
N ASP A 330 -5.04 18.46 12.30
CA ASP A 330 -5.48 18.72 13.67
C ASP A 330 -6.92 19.24 13.67
N ALA A 331 -7.30 20.07 12.69
CA ALA A 331 -8.68 20.53 12.49
C ALA A 331 -9.63 19.36 12.14
N ALA A 332 -9.20 18.44 11.27
CA ALA A 332 -9.99 17.25 10.91
C ALA A 332 -10.27 16.36 12.13
N TYR A 333 -9.26 16.11 12.96
CA TYR A 333 -9.44 15.30 14.17
C TYR A 333 -10.21 16.04 15.27
N LEU A 334 -10.15 17.35 15.33
CA LEU A 334 -11.02 18.13 16.22
C LEU A 334 -12.50 18.00 15.83
N ALA A 335 -12.79 18.09 14.53
CA ALA A 335 -14.15 17.87 14.01
C ALA A 335 -14.64 16.43 14.30
N PHE A 336 -13.77 15.43 14.15
CA PHE A 336 -14.06 14.05 14.56
C PHE A 336 -14.38 13.92 16.06
N GLN A 337 -13.59 14.52 16.93
CA GLN A 337 -13.82 14.52 18.38
C GLN A 337 -15.13 15.23 18.78
N ASN A 338 -15.54 16.23 18.00
CA ASN A 338 -16.81 16.95 18.17
C ASN A 338 -18.02 16.18 17.62
N GLY A 339 -17.82 15.05 16.91
CA GLY A 339 -18.88 14.30 16.26
C GLY A 339 -19.41 14.93 14.97
N GLU A 340 -18.66 15.82 14.34
CA GLU A 340 -19.02 16.48 13.08
C GLU A 340 -18.82 15.53 11.89
N VAL A 341 -17.83 14.63 11.99
CA VAL A 341 -17.53 13.57 11.00
C VAL A 341 -17.37 12.21 11.69
N ASN A 342 -17.61 11.14 10.93
CA ASN A 342 -17.56 9.76 11.42
C ASN A 342 -16.16 9.14 11.34
N PHE A 343 -15.33 9.62 10.40
CA PHE A 343 -14.01 9.08 10.11
C PHE A 343 -13.10 10.18 9.54
N VAL A 344 -11.80 10.05 9.76
CA VAL A 344 -10.78 10.92 9.11
C VAL A 344 -9.94 10.06 8.19
N LEU A 345 -10.03 10.31 6.89
CA LEU A 345 -9.17 9.69 5.90
C LEU A 345 -7.74 10.20 6.09
N ASN A 346 -6.84 9.31 6.49
CA ASN A 346 -5.45 9.64 6.74
C ASN A 346 -4.55 8.44 6.37
N PRO A 347 -3.81 8.51 5.26
CA PRO A 347 -2.97 7.41 4.81
C PRO A 347 -1.82 7.06 5.76
N LEU A 348 -1.48 7.95 6.68
CA LEU A 348 -0.44 7.75 7.70
C LEU A 348 -1.00 7.25 9.04
N GLY A 349 -2.32 7.25 9.18
CA GLY A 349 -2.98 6.94 10.44
C GLY A 349 -2.77 7.99 11.53
N LEU A 350 -3.29 7.71 12.70
CA LEU A 350 -3.19 8.53 13.91
C LEU A 350 -1.77 8.51 14.50
N LYS A 351 -1.33 9.66 14.99
CA LYS A 351 -0.18 9.70 15.91
C LYS A 351 -0.53 8.98 17.21
N ARG A 352 0.41 8.24 17.78
CA ARG A 352 0.21 7.41 18.98
C ARG A 352 -0.38 8.17 20.18
N ASN A 353 0.04 9.40 20.40
CA ASN A 353 -0.49 10.21 21.51
C ASN A 353 -1.99 10.54 21.34
N LEU A 354 -2.41 10.89 20.11
CA LEU A 354 -3.81 11.15 19.80
C LEU A 354 -4.65 9.86 19.88
N TYR A 355 -4.13 8.74 19.37
CA TYR A 355 -4.78 7.44 19.50
C TYR A 355 -5.03 7.08 20.98
N ASN A 356 -4.03 7.27 21.85
CA ASN A 356 -4.18 7.04 23.30
C ASN A 356 -5.12 8.03 23.99
N GLU A 357 -5.27 9.24 23.47
CA GLU A 357 -6.24 10.22 23.96
C GLU A 357 -7.66 9.80 23.60
N LEU A 358 -7.90 9.44 22.34
CA LEU A 358 -9.19 8.98 21.85
C LEU A 358 -9.65 7.69 22.55
N ALA A 359 -8.74 6.83 22.99
CA ALA A 359 -9.04 5.62 23.77
C ALA A 359 -9.77 5.87 25.10
N ARG A 360 -9.85 7.12 25.55
CA ARG A 360 -10.59 7.49 26.76
C ARG A 360 -12.08 7.77 26.53
N ASN A 361 -12.47 7.87 25.26
CA ASN A 361 -13.87 8.07 24.87
C ASN A 361 -14.45 6.73 24.41
N SER A 362 -15.45 6.23 25.14
CA SER A 362 -16.11 4.95 24.85
C SER A 362 -16.97 4.96 23.57
N ASP A 363 -17.27 6.13 23.04
CA ASP A 363 -18.07 6.29 21.82
C ASP A 363 -17.21 6.29 20.56
N ILE A 364 -15.89 6.15 20.72
CA ILE A 364 -14.91 6.07 19.64
C ILE A 364 -14.34 4.66 19.58
N GLU A 365 -14.47 4.03 18.43
CA GLU A 365 -13.83 2.75 18.13
C GLU A 365 -12.42 2.99 17.59
N LEU A 366 -11.48 2.17 18.06
CA LEU A 366 -10.06 2.26 17.69
C LEU A 366 -9.62 1.02 16.94
N VAL A 367 -8.87 1.23 15.86
CA VAL A 367 -8.36 0.17 14.99
C VAL A 367 -6.84 0.29 14.86
N SER A 368 -6.17 -0.85 14.75
CA SER A 368 -4.75 -0.93 14.48
C SER A 368 -4.49 -1.98 13.42
N ASN A 369 -4.14 -1.55 12.24
CA ASN A 369 -3.89 -2.38 11.08
C ASN A 369 -2.41 -2.44 10.71
N PHE A 370 -1.99 -3.45 9.95
CA PHE A 370 -0.66 -3.50 9.39
C PHE A 370 -0.54 -2.55 8.20
N SER A 371 0.56 -1.79 8.13
CA SER A 371 0.87 -1.10 6.89
C SER A 371 1.32 -2.09 5.82
N ASN A 372 0.96 -1.85 4.56
CA ASN A 372 1.51 -2.60 3.45
C ASN A 372 2.85 -2.00 3.03
N GLY A 373 3.87 -2.27 3.82
CA GLY A 373 5.19 -1.73 3.57
C GLY A 373 6.17 -1.96 4.72
N TYR A 374 7.42 -1.57 4.50
CA TYR A 374 8.48 -1.75 5.48
C TYR A 374 9.53 -0.64 5.43
N ARG A 375 10.36 -0.58 6.47
CA ARG A 375 11.52 0.30 6.58
C ARG A 375 12.77 -0.56 6.57
N TYR A 376 13.82 -0.09 5.89
CA TYR A 376 15.03 -0.85 5.63
C TYR A 376 16.28 0.01 5.62
N LEU A 377 17.41 -0.64 5.86
CA LEU A 377 18.75 -0.16 5.56
C LEU A 377 19.21 -0.79 4.24
N ALA A 378 19.60 0.04 3.27
CA ALA A 378 20.21 -0.41 2.02
C ALA A 378 21.72 -0.31 2.10
N PHE A 379 22.40 -1.32 1.53
CA PHE A 379 23.83 -1.34 1.30
C PHE A 379 24.11 -1.13 -0.20
N ASN A 380 25.02 -0.23 -0.54
CA ASN A 380 25.47 -0.14 -1.92
C ASN A 380 26.44 -1.30 -2.21
N THR A 381 25.96 -2.32 -2.91
CA THR A 381 26.75 -3.52 -3.21
C THR A 381 27.82 -3.30 -4.29
N ARG A 382 27.83 -2.13 -4.94
CA ARG A 382 28.85 -1.73 -5.93
C ARG A 382 30.09 -1.12 -5.27
N VAL A 383 29.97 -0.68 -4.00
CA VAL A 383 31.00 0.12 -3.31
C VAL A 383 31.45 -0.58 -2.02
N PHE A 384 32.77 -0.66 -1.82
CA PHE A 384 33.35 -1.22 -0.57
C PHE A 384 33.07 -0.26 0.61
N PRO A 385 32.68 -0.76 1.82
CA PRO A 385 32.61 -2.16 2.23
C PRO A 385 31.26 -2.84 1.88
N GLY A 386 30.25 -2.11 1.40
CA GLY A 386 28.94 -2.65 1.04
C GLY A 386 28.98 -3.77 0.00
N SER A 387 29.98 -3.80 -0.88
CA SER A 387 30.20 -4.88 -1.85
C SER A 387 30.61 -6.22 -1.21
N ASN A 388 31.04 -6.23 0.05
CA ASN A 388 31.44 -7.45 0.74
C ASN A 388 30.28 -8.05 1.54
N LYS A 389 29.87 -9.29 1.21
CA LYS A 389 28.76 -9.98 1.87
C LYS A 389 28.96 -10.13 3.38
N ALA A 390 30.14 -10.53 3.83
CA ALA A 390 30.41 -10.70 5.25
C ALA A 390 30.28 -9.41 6.05
N PHE A 391 30.60 -8.25 5.45
CA PHE A 391 30.32 -6.95 6.06
C PHE A 391 28.80 -6.75 6.26
N ARG A 392 27.99 -6.97 5.22
CA ARG A 392 26.55 -6.80 5.30
C ARG A 392 25.91 -7.73 6.33
N GLN A 393 26.35 -8.99 6.37
CA GLN A 393 25.91 -9.99 7.35
C GLN A 393 26.35 -9.62 8.79
N ALA A 394 27.57 -9.15 8.98
CA ALA A 394 28.07 -8.73 10.29
C ALA A 394 27.28 -7.53 10.83
N VAL A 395 27.02 -6.52 9.99
CA VAL A 395 26.16 -5.38 10.35
C VAL A 395 24.76 -5.85 10.69
N SER A 396 24.19 -6.75 9.89
CA SER A 396 22.86 -7.31 10.14
C SER A 396 22.75 -8.00 11.51
N CYS A 397 23.78 -8.75 11.90
CA CYS A 397 23.84 -9.41 13.21
C CYS A 397 23.95 -8.41 14.37
N MET A 398 24.76 -7.35 14.18
CA MET A 398 24.93 -6.30 15.21
C MET A 398 23.65 -5.49 15.47
N VAL A 399 22.81 -5.32 14.46
CA VAL A 399 21.58 -4.52 14.58
C VAL A 399 20.56 -5.26 15.44
N ASP A 400 20.40 -4.80 16.69
CA ASP A 400 19.39 -5.31 17.61
C ASP A 400 18.07 -4.57 17.39
N LYS A 401 17.25 -5.09 16.47
CA LYS A 401 15.94 -4.51 16.12
C LYS A 401 15.00 -4.49 17.32
N ASP A 402 14.99 -5.55 18.12
CA ASP A 402 14.10 -5.69 19.27
C ASP A 402 14.45 -4.68 20.37
N PHE A 403 15.75 -4.44 20.60
CA PHE A 403 16.19 -3.40 21.51
C PHE A 403 15.67 -2.01 21.09
N VAL A 404 15.88 -1.63 19.83
CA VAL A 404 15.42 -0.31 19.35
C VAL A 404 13.90 -0.21 19.39
N ILE A 405 13.18 -1.22 18.89
CA ILE A 405 11.71 -1.20 18.83
C ILE A 405 11.11 -1.14 20.23
N ASN A 406 11.53 -2.03 21.13
CA ASN A 406 10.87 -2.17 22.44
C ASN A 406 11.35 -1.14 23.46
N ASN A 407 12.67 -0.88 23.53
CA ASN A 407 13.24 -0.06 24.59
C ASN A 407 13.36 1.42 24.19
N VAL A 408 13.67 1.70 22.91
CA VAL A 408 13.87 3.08 22.43
C VAL A 408 12.56 3.65 21.87
N LEU A 409 11.92 2.91 20.98
CA LEU A 409 10.68 3.33 20.32
C LEU A 409 9.41 2.92 21.06
N GLN A 410 9.53 2.25 22.22
CA GLN A 410 8.43 1.89 23.10
C GLN A 410 7.31 1.09 22.41
N GLY A 411 7.65 0.23 21.47
CA GLY A 411 6.71 -0.64 20.76
C GLY A 411 5.82 0.06 19.73
N VAL A 412 6.19 1.26 19.26
CA VAL A 412 5.41 1.93 18.20
C VAL A 412 5.69 1.40 16.78
N ALA A 413 6.64 0.49 16.65
CA ALA A 413 6.97 -0.21 15.41
C ALA A 413 6.89 -1.73 15.64
N LEU A 414 6.73 -2.48 14.56
CA LEU A 414 6.70 -3.93 14.55
C LEU A 414 7.93 -4.44 13.79
N ARG A 415 8.67 -5.39 14.39
CA ARG A 415 9.84 -5.99 13.76
C ARG A 415 9.48 -6.64 12.42
N MET A 416 10.34 -6.45 11.44
CA MET A 416 10.35 -7.22 10.19
C MET A 416 11.77 -7.72 9.88
N ASP A 417 11.83 -8.86 9.18
CA ASP A 417 13.08 -9.49 8.77
C ASP A 417 13.14 -9.73 7.25
N GLY A 418 12.05 -10.17 6.63
CA GLY A 418 11.92 -10.41 5.20
C GLY A 418 11.29 -9.26 4.43
N GLN A 419 11.19 -9.42 3.12
CA GLN A 419 10.62 -8.43 2.21
C GLN A 419 9.08 -8.41 2.23
N MET A 420 8.45 -9.48 2.76
CA MET A 420 6.99 -9.63 2.79
C MET A 420 6.41 -9.13 4.10
N PRO A 421 5.53 -8.12 4.10
CA PRO A 421 4.78 -7.73 5.28
C PRO A 421 3.92 -8.86 5.82
N ALA A 422 3.74 -8.92 7.14
CA ALA A 422 2.96 -9.96 7.81
C ALA A 422 1.50 -10.06 7.31
N SER A 423 0.98 -8.99 6.76
CA SER A 423 -0.34 -8.91 6.12
C SER A 423 -0.45 -9.75 4.84
N LEU A 424 0.64 -10.00 4.15
CA LEU A 424 0.71 -10.90 2.99
C LEU A 424 1.04 -12.33 3.44
N THR A 425 0.25 -12.88 4.36
CA THR A 425 0.54 -14.11 5.13
C THR A 425 0.98 -15.29 4.27
N ALA A 426 0.37 -15.50 3.10
CA ALA A 426 0.71 -16.60 2.20
C ALA A 426 2.11 -16.49 1.59
N TRP A 427 2.70 -15.30 1.62
CA TRP A 427 3.98 -14.96 1.00
C TRP A 427 5.14 -14.85 1.99
N VAL A 428 4.83 -14.81 3.29
CA VAL A 428 5.85 -14.64 4.35
C VAL A 428 6.69 -15.90 4.50
N ALA A 429 7.96 -15.80 4.20
CA ALA A 429 8.93 -16.85 4.49
C ALA A 429 9.45 -16.74 5.94
N PRO A 430 9.80 -17.86 6.59
CA PRO A 430 10.48 -17.82 7.87
C PRO A 430 11.81 -17.04 7.79
N THR A 431 12.17 -16.31 8.85
CA THR A 431 13.47 -15.66 8.98
C THR A 431 14.60 -16.68 8.84
N GLN A 432 15.63 -16.36 8.06
CA GLN A 432 16.70 -17.28 7.68
C GLN A 432 18.09 -16.62 7.82
N GLY A 433 19.13 -17.43 7.64
CA GLY A 433 20.51 -16.97 7.59
C GLY A 433 20.95 -16.27 8.87
N ILE A 434 21.82 -15.27 8.72
CA ILE A 434 22.43 -14.56 9.86
C ILE A 434 21.40 -13.85 10.74
N GLN A 435 20.27 -13.42 10.20
CA GLN A 435 19.21 -12.78 10.98
C GLN A 435 18.58 -13.76 11.98
N ALA A 436 18.26 -14.99 11.52
CA ALA A 436 17.75 -16.05 12.39
C ALA A 436 18.78 -16.49 13.41
N GLU A 437 20.06 -16.62 13.00
CA GLU A 437 21.15 -17.01 13.90
C GLU A 437 21.38 -16.00 15.02
N CYS A 438 21.22 -14.71 14.77
CA CYS A 438 21.44 -13.63 15.73
C CYS A 438 20.17 -13.22 16.49
N GLU A 439 19.03 -13.85 16.23
CA GLU A 439 17.79 -13.57 16.93
C GLU A 439 17.90 -13.91 18.42
N GLY A 440 17.43 -13.00 19.28
CA GLY A 440 17.47 -13.16 20.74
C GLY A 440 18.85 -13.04 21.40
N MET A 441 19.92 -12.83 20.62
CA MET A 441 21.26 -12.62 21.18
C MET A 441 21.37 -11.26 21.89
N GLY A 442 22.08 -11.22 22.99
CA GLY A 442 22.47 -9.96 23.65
C GLY A 442 23.63 -9.26 22.93
N GLY A 443 23.92 -8.01 23.29
CA GLY A 443 24.93 -7.19 22.62
C GLY A 443 26.33 -7.83 22.53
N ALA A 444 26.76 -8.51 23.58
CA ALA A 444 28.04 -9.22 23.57
C ALA A 444 28.09 -10.39 22.57
N GLU A 445 27.03 -11.20 22.56
CA GLU A 445 26.90 -12.35 21.66
C GLU A 445 26.80 -11.92 20.20
N ARG A 446 26.06 -10.83 19.93
CA ARG A 446 25.94 -10.21 18.60
C ARG A 446 27.30 -9.73 18.10
N TYR A 447 28.08 -9.06 18.96
CA TYR A 447 29.43 -8.60 18.62
C TYR A 447 30.34 -9.75 18.27
N ASP A 448 30.43 -10.77 19.15
CA ASP A 448 31.29 -11.95 18.93
C ASP A 448 30.90 -12.69 17.65
N LYS A 449 29.61 -12.83 17.38
CA LYS A 449 29.09 -13.44 16.15
C LYS A 449 29.43 -12.60 14.91
N ALA A 450 29.25 -11.29 14.96
CA ALA A 450 29.58 -10.38 13.86
C ALA A 450 31.07 -10.39 13.54
N VAL A 451 31.94 -10.40 14.56
CA VAL A 451 33.39 -10.55 14.40
C VAL A 451 33.74 -11.91 13.76
N ALA A 452 33.11 -13.00 14.21
CA ALA A 452 33.32 -14.31 13.61
C ALA A 452 32.88 -14.34 12.12
N VAL A 453 31.80 -13.67 11.75
CA VAL A 453 31.35 -13.52 10.35
C VAL A 453 32.38 -12.75 9.52
N LEU A 454 32.92 -11.65 10.04
CA LEU A 454 33.98 -10.90 9.35
C LEU A 454 35.22 -11.76 9.14
N GLN A 455 35.68 -12.48 10.19
CA GLN A 455 36.83 -13.39 10.11
C GLN A 455 36.63 -14.50 9.06
N ALA A 456 35.45 -15.13 9.08
CA ALA A 456 35.09 -16.17 8.10
C ALA A 456 35.02 -15.60 6.65
N GLY A 457 34.63 -14.32 6.50
CA GLY A 457 34.65 -13.59 5.25
C GLY A 457 36.05 -13.08 4.83
N GLY A 458 37.12 -13.46 5.53
CA GLY A 458 38.49 -13.10 5.14
C GLY A 458 38.96 -11.72 5.61
N TRP A 459 38.21 -11.04 6.48
CA TRP A 459 38.66 -9.81 7.11
C TRP A 459 39.77 -10.08 8.10
N THR A 460 40.66 -9.13 8.27
CA THR A 460 41.82 -9.23 9.19
C THR A 460 41.93 -7.98 10.05
N ALA A 461 42.39 -8.14 11.28
CA ALA A 461 42.66 -7.05 12.21
C ALA A 461 43.92 -7.36 13.03
N THR A 462 44.61 -6.35 13.53
CA THR A 462 45.75 -6.56 14.48
C THR A 462 45.25 -6.90 15.87
N ASP A 463 44.06 -6.40 16.22
CA ASP A 463 43.31 -6.74 17.42
C ASP A 463 41.85 -6.70 17.06
N TRP A 464 41.09 -7.73 17.44
CA TRP A 464 39.65 -7.81 17.14
C TRP A 464 38.74 -7.06 18.12
N GLY A 465 39.35 -6.37 19.08
CA GLY A 465 38.61 -5.63 20.10
C GLY A 465 37.95 -6.53 21.14
N LEU A 466 37.00 -6.01 21.85
CA LEU A 466 36.31 -6.71 22.94
C LEU A 466 34.78 -6.44 22.86
N ALA A 467 34.00 -7.49 23.06
CA ALA A 467 32.57 -7.39 23.23
C ALA A 467 32.19 -6.51 24.43
N PRO A 468 30.97 -5.88 24.41
CA PRO A 468 30.47 -5.15 25.57
C PRO A 468 30.43 -6.03 26.82
N GLN A 469 30.82 -5.48 27.95
CA GLN A 469 30.86 -6.24 29.21
C GLN A 469 29.57 -6.17 30.02
N SER A 470 28.68 -5.23 29.64
CA SER A 470 27.31 -5.05 30.16
C SER A 470 26.41 -4.48 29.09
N ALA A 471 25.11 -4.41 29.37
CA ALA A 471 24.12 -3.86 28.44
C ALA A 471 24.32 -2.37 28.14
N ASP A 472 24.96 -1.63 29.06
CA ASP A 472 25.23 -0.20 28.94
C ASP A 472 26.61 0.12 28.33
N ASP A 473 27.45 -0.91 28.13
CA ASP A 473 28.80 -0.74 27.59
C ASP A 473 28.80 -0.79 26.06
N ARG A 474 29.80 -0.14 25.49
CA ARG A 474 30.13 -0.27 24.07
C ARG A 474 31.26 -1.30 23.88
N ALA A 475 31.22 -1.96 22.73
CA ALA A 475 32.34 -2.78 22.32
C ALA A 475 33.61 -1.94 22.08
N THR A 476 34.78 -2.49 22.34
CA THR A 476 36.04 -1.93 21.85
C THR A 476 36.20 -2.37 20.39
N PRO A 477 36.30 -1.45 19.43
CA PRO A 477 36.34 -1.82 18.01
C PRO A 477 37.64 -2.53 17.63
N PRO A 478 37.63 -3.33 16.55
CA PRO A 478 38.85 -3.88 15.96
C PRO A 478 39.86 -2.81 15.53
N SER A 479 41.15 -3.12 15.61
CA SER A 479 42.22 -2.22 15.20
C SER A 479 42.84 -2.64 13.87
N ASN A 480 43.09 -1.67 12.99
CA ASN A 480 43.66 -1.89 11.65
C ASN A 480 42.86 -2.92 10.83
N LEU A 481 41.55 -2.80 10.90
CA LEU A 481 40.61 -3.66 10.16
C LEU A 481 40.80 -3.52 8.65
N LYS A 482 40.94 -4.64 7.96
CA LYS A 482 41.12 -4.71 6.51
C LYS A 482 40.23 -5.79 5.90
N GLY A 483 39.67 -5.47 4.74
CA GLY A 483 38.93 -6.42 3.93
C GLY A 483 39.78 -7.56 3.36
N PRO A 484 39.15 -8.55 2.72
CA PRO A 484 39.81 -9.76 2.22
C PRO A 484 40.99 -9.51 1.28
N ASN A 485 40.95 -8.43 0.50
CA ASN A 485 42.02 -8.04 -0.43
C ASN A 485 42.95 -6.96 0.15
N GLY A 486 42.87 -6.71 1.46
CA GLY A 486 43.69 -5.72 2.16
C GLY A 486 43.12 -4.28 2.07
N GLU A 487 41.89 -4.09 1.57
CA GLU A 487 41.24 -2.80 1.52
C GLU A 487 40.99 -2.26 2.94
N VAL A 488 41.04 -0.94 3.08
CA VAL A 488 40.62 -0.22 4.29
C VAL A 488 39.29 0.43 4.01
N ALA A 489 38.32 0.28 4.93
CA ALA A 489 37.06 0.96 4.81
C ALA A 489 37.28 2.48 4.81
N PRO A 490 36.52 3.23 3.98
CA PRO A 490 36.58 4.69 3.97
C PRO A 490 36.22 5.29 5.33
N GLU A 491 36.77 6.47 5.60
CA GLU A 491 36.35 7.30 6.73
C GLU A 491 35.06 8.06 6.38
N ASN A 492 34.27 8.42 7.40
CA ASN A 492 33.04 9.20 7.28
C ASN A 492 32.02 8.61 6.28
N MET A 493 31.78 7.32 6.33
CA MET A 493 30.77 6.66 5.51
C MET A 493 29.38 7.12 5.94
N LEU A 494 28.73 7.95 5.13
CA LEU A 494 27.43 8.51 5.45
C LEU A 494 26.33 7.45 5.34
N LEU A 495 25.51 7.37 6.41
CA LEU A 495 24.25 6.65 6.44
C LEU A 495 23.13 7.68 6.36
N TYR A 496 22.58 7.88 5.16
CA TYR A 496 21.47 8.80 4.97
C TYR A 496 20.16 8.26 5.56
N ALA A 497 19.42 9.08 6.28
CA ALA A 497 18.10 8.77 6.81
C ALA A 497 17.20 10.01 6.75
N PRO A 498 15.88 9.87 6.67
CA PRO A 498 14.98 11.00 6.84
C PRO A 498 15.16 11.68 8.20
N GLY A 499 15.08 13.01 8.22
CA GLY A 499 15.19 13.76 9.45
C GLY A 499 14.03 13.50 10.41
N ALA A 500 14.26 13.71 11.71
CA ALA A 500 13.28 13.42 12.77
C ALA A 500 11.95 14.20 12.63
N GLY A 501 11.95 15.33 11.95
CA GLY A 501 10.72 16.08 11.64
C GLY A 501 9.82 15.39 10.61
N TYR A 502 10.38 14.49 9.80
CA TYR A 502 9.64 13.70 8.83
C TYR A 502 9.38 12.28 9.35
N ASP A 503 10.43 11.55 9.76
CA ASP A 503 10.31 10.20 10.33
C ASP A 503 11.27 10.02 11.52
N PRO A 504 10.79 10.24 12.75
CA PRO A 504 11.61 10.10 13.94
C PRO A 504 12.11 8.67 14.17
N LEU A 505 11.37 7.65 13.70
CA LEU A 505 11.75 6.26 13.88
C LEU A 505 13.00 5.91 13.05
N ARG A 506 13.00 6.27 11.76
CA ARG A 506 14.17 6.06 10.89
C ARG A 506 15.37 6.90 11.34
N ALA A 507 15.14 8.15 11.73
CA ALA A 507 16.20 8.99 12.27
C ALA A 507 16.86 8.35 13.49
N THR A 508 16.05 7.81 14.42
CA THR A 508 16.54 7.12 15.62
C THR A 508 17.30 5.84 15.26
N PHE A 509 16.74 4.98 14.42
CA PHE A 509 17.41 3.75 13.99
C PHE A 509 18.76 4.03 13.32
N SER A 510 18.87 5.09 12.51
CA SER A 510 20.11 5.44 11.82
C SER A 510 21.26 5.74 12.80
N LEU A 511 20.95 6.38 13.92
CA LEU A 511 21.94 6.66 14.96
C LEU A 511 22.49 5.38 15.60
N TYR A 512 21.59 4.45 15.94
CA TYR A 512 21.98 3.16 16.52
C TYR A 512 22.76 2.29 15.53
N ILE A 513 22.31 2.24 14.27
CA ILE A 513 23.01 1.48 13.22
C ILE A 513 24.42 2.03 12.99
N ALA A 514 24.60 3.35 12.90
CA ALA A 514 25.92 3.95 12.76
C ALA A 514 26.81 3.64 13.96
N ASP A 515 26.27 3.70 15.17
CA ASP A 515 26.98 3.35 16.40
C ASP A 515 27.44 1.89 16.40
N TRP A 516 26.57 0.94 16.01
CA TRP A 516 26.94 -0.48 15.90
C TRP A 516 28.00 -0.74 14.82
N MET A 517 27.93 -0.03 13.68
CA MET A 517 29.00 -0.09 12.67
C MET A 517 30.32 0.42 13.22
N GLN A 518 30.34 1.51 13.99
CA GLN A 518 31.55 2.02 14.66
C GLN A 518 32.12 1.02 15.66
N GLN A 519 31.28 0.31 16.41
CA GLN A 519 31.70 -0.74 17.31
C GLN A 519 32.37 -1.92 16.58
N LEU A 520 32.02 -2.17 15.32
CA LEU A 520 32.69 -3.14 14.44
C LEU A 520 33.94 -2.58 13.74
N GLY A 521 34.33 -1.33 14.01
CA GLY A 521 35.52 -0.70 13.42
C GLY A 521 35.26 0.00 12.06
N PHE A 522 34.02 0.22 11.68
CA PHE A 522 33.63 0.96 10.46
C PHE A 522 33.21 2.38 10.82
N ASP A 523 33.87 3.37 10.24
CA ASP A 523 33.57 4.78 10.49
C ASP A 523 32.30 5.24 9.76
N ALA A 524 31.15 4.76 10.24
CA ALA A 524 29.85 5.13 9.73
C ALA A 524 29.28 6.33 10.51
N VAL A 525 28.67 7.28 9.80
CA VAL A 525 28.08 8.49 10.36
C VAL A 525 26.63 8.62 9.92
N ALA A 526 25.71 8.61 10.88
CA ALA A 526 24.29 8.88 10.59
C ALA A 526 24.11 10.33 10.10
N GLN A 527 23.42 10.48 8.97
CA GLN A 527 23.15 11.76 8.31
C GLN A 527 21.63 11.96 8.11
N PRO A 528 20.89 12.29 9.18
CA PRO A 528 19.48 12.66 9.02
C PRO A 528 19.33 13.90 8.12
N THR A 529 18.52 13.81 7.05
CA THR A 529 18.39 14.88 6.06
C THR A 529 16.99 14.91 5.46
N ASN A 530 16.74 15.83 4.53
CA ASN A 530 15.46 15.90 3.84
C ASN A 530 15.23 14.66 2.95
N PHE A 531 14.01 14.18 2.94
CA PHE A 531 13.62 12.99 2.15
C PHE A 531 13.97 13.14 0.66
N SER A 532 13.65 14.29 0.06
CA SER A 532 13.95 14.56 -1.36
C SER A 532 15.46 14.51 -1.67
N VAL A 533 16.33 14.92 -0.73
CA VAL A 533 17.78 14.85 -0.91
C VAL A 533 18.25 13.39 -0.94
N ILE A 534 17.64 12.52 -0.13
CA ILE A 534 17.98 11.09 -0.15
C ILE A 534 17.54 10.49 -1.48
N VAL A 535 16.29 10.75 -1.89
CA VAL A 535 15.73 10.23 -3.16
C VAL A 535 16.60 10.64 -4.34
N ASP A 536 16.93 11.93 -4.45
CA ASP A 536 17.81 12.44 -5.50
C ASP A 536 19.20 11.76 -5.47
N LYS A 537 19.74 11.51 -4.27
CA LYS A 537 21.05 10.87 -4.10
C LYS A 537 21.05 9.41 -4.53
N VAL A 538 20.00 8.63 -4.24
CA VAL A 538 20.03 7.16 -4.38
C VAL A 538 19.31 6.64 -5.62
N PHE A 539 18.37 7.42 -6.20
CA PHE A 539 17.62 7.04 -7.41
C PHE A 539 18.10 7.71 -8.69
N THR A 540 19.04 8.66 -8.60
CA THR A 540 19.62 9.28 -9.78
C THR A 540 20.73 8.37 -10.34
N PRO A 541 20.66 7.94 -11.63
CA PRO A 541 21.62 7.02 -12.22
C PRO A 541 23.08 7.44 -12.07
N GLU A 542 23.36 8.73 -12.26
CA GLU A 542 24.71 9.31 -12.14
C GLU A 542 25.31 9.19 -10.74
N ASN A 543 24.44 9.12 -9.72
CA ASN A 543 24.83 9.03 -8.30
C ASN A 543 24.90 7.59 -7.77
N CYS A 544 24.59 6.58 -8.57
CA CYS A 544 24.39 5.20 -8.12
C CYS A 544 25.60 4.59 -7.36
N LYS A 545 26.80 5.15 -7.49
CA LYS A 545 28.03 4.73 -6.79
C LYS A 545 28.55 5.74 -5.77
N GLU A 546 27.81 6.82 -5.52
CA GLU A 546 28.25 7.93 -4.67
C GLU A 546 27.67 7.91 -3.26
N TRP A 547 27.15 6.79 -2.81
CA TRP A 547 26.64 6.60 -1.46
C TRP A 547 27.04 5.21 -0.92
N TYR A 548 27.05 5.06 0.40
CA TYR A 548 27.38 3.81 1.08
C TYR A 548 26.14 3.13 1.63
N PHE A 549 25.33 3.88 2.39
CA PHE A 549 24.16 3.37 3.12
C PHE A 549 23.05 4.40 3.11
N TYR A 550 21.82 3.91 3.07
CA TYR A 550 20.67 4.77 3.34
C TYR A 550 19.52 3.98 3.99
N MET A 551 18.62 4.70 4.66
CA MET A 551 17.37 4.18 5.20
C MET A 551 16.21 4.89 4.52
N LEU A 552 15.33 4.11 3.89
CA LEU A 552 14.05 4.58 3.40
C LEU A 552 12.94 3.57 3.77
N GLY A 553 11.85 3.57 3.10
CA GLY A 553 10.75 2.63 3.23
C GLY A 553 9.96 2.55 1.94
N TRP A 554 9.34 1.42 1.74
CA TRP A 554 8.45 1.16 0.63
C TRP A 554 7.00 1.08 1.11
N GLY A 555 6.07 1.61 0.31
CA GLY A 555 4.68 1.19 0.26
C GLY A 555 4.55 0.16 -0.87
N LEU A 556 3.77 -0.89 -0.66
CA LEU A 556 3.70 -2.04 -1.56
C LEU A 556 2.30 -2.22 -2.14
N THR A 557 2.21 -2.95 -3.25
CA THR A 557 0.96 -3.39 -3.86
C THR A 557 0.43 -4.67 -3.19
N ALA A 558 -0.79 -5.09 -3.52
CA ALA A 558 -1.37 -6.33 -3.00
C ALA A 558 -0.70 -7.58 -3.59
N TYR A 559 -0.27 -7.53 -4.87
CA TYR A 559 0.56 -8.59 -5.45
C TYR A 559 2.04 -8.27 -5.22
N PRO A 560 2.80 -9.17 -4.58
CA PRO A 560 4.13 -8.83 -4.09
C PRO A 560 5.23 -9.08 -5.14
N ASP A 561 5.21 -8.36 -6.23
CA ASP A 561 6.23 -8.37 -7.29
C ASP A 561 7.43 -7.45 -7.03
N HIS A 562 7.33 -6.59 -6.03
CA HIS A 562 8.35 -5.62 -5.68
C HIS A 562 9.79 -6.17 -5.47
N PRO A 563 10.05 -7.42 -5.00
CA PRO A 563 11.42 -7.92 -4.92
C PRO A 563 12.06 -8.10 -6.30
N VAL A 564 11.26 -8.31 -7.34
CA VAL A 564 11.77 -8.33 -8.73
C VAL A 564 12.34 -6.97 -9.10
N ASP A 565 11.57 -5.91 -8.90
CA ASP A 565 11.95 -4.54 -9.26
C ASP A 565 13.12 -4.01 -8.42
N PHE A 566 13.17 -4.41 -7.13
CA PHE A 566 14.16 -3.86 -6.20
C PHE A 566 15.51 -4.58 -6.23
N PHE A 567 15.57 -5.80 -6.78
CA PHE A 567 16.79 -6.61 -6.67
C PHE A 567 17.22 -7.31 -7.96
N ALA A 568 16.36 -7.49 -8.98
CA ALA A 568 16.83 -8.06 -10.24
C ALA A 568 17.81 -7.10 -10.94
N SER A 569 18.89 -7.64 -11.47
CA SER A 569 20.00 -6.86 -12.01
C SER A 569 19.60 -5.98 -13.22
N LYS A 570 18.59 -6.42 -13.98
CA LYS A 570 18.02 -5.66 -15.10
C LYS A 570 17.37 -4.33 -14.69
N TYR A 571 17.07 -4.15 -13.40
CA TYR A 571 16.51 -2.93 -12.84
C TYR A 571 17.54 -2.12 -12.03
N ASP A 572 18.84 -2.26 -12.34
CA ASP A 572 19.91 -1.48 -11.70
C ASP A 572 19.63 0.02 -11.81
N THR A 573 19.77 0.74 -10.70
CA THR A 573 19.54 2.20 -10.67
C THR A 573 20.53 2.95 -11.55
N CYS A 574 21.74 2.43 -11.77
CA CYS A 574 22.67 3.03 -12.75
C CYS A 574 22.10 3.07 -14.17
N ASP A 575 21.13 2.21 -14.47
CA ASP A 575 20.41 2.13 -15.74
C ASP A 575 18.98 2.68 -15.66
N GLY A 576 18.65 3.37 -14.54
CA GLY A 576 17.35 4.02 -14.31
C GLY A 576 16.28 3.16 -13.65
N GLY A 577 16.61 1.97 -13.13
CA GLY A 577 15.68 1.09 -12.41
C GLY A 577 15.60 1.34 -10.89
N TYR A 578 14.91 0.45 -10.17
CA TYR A 578 14.68 0.55 -8.73
C TYR A 578 15.64 -0.30 -7.88
N ASN A 579 16.51 -1.11 -8.48
CA ASN A 579 17.55 -1.85 -7.76
C ASN A 579 18.65 -0.90 -7.30
N THR A 580 18.34 -0.12 -6.28
CA THR A 580 19.26 0.87 -5.70
C THR A 580 20.53 0.27 -5.13
N PRO A 581 20.52 -0.93 -4.48
CA PRO A 581 21.76 -1.59 -4.06
C PRO A 581 22.73 -1.89 -5.21
N GLY A 582 22.25 -2.07 -6.43
CA GLY A 582 23.02 -2.67 -7.54
C GLY A 582 23.31 -4.13 -7.28
N PHE A 583 22.38 -4.80 -6.62
CA PHE A 583 22.47 -6.23 -6.39
C PHE A 583 22.49 -6.97 -7.72
N ASN A 584 23.44 -7.90 -7.85
CA ASN A 584 23.62 -8.67 -9.08
C ASN A 584 23.91 -10.12 -8.69
N ASN A 585 22.96 -11.00 -8.95
CA ASN A 585 23.06 -12.42 -8.67
C ASN A 585 22.30 -13.19 -9.75
N ALA A 586 23.02 -13.99 -10.54
CA ALA A 586 22.45 -14.68 -11.69
C ALA A 586 21.38 -15.72 -11.31
N GLU A 587 21.46 -16.33 -10.12
CA GLU A 587 20.43 -17.25 -9.63
C GLU A 587 19.16 -16.49 -9.26
N TYR A 588 19.31 -15.33 -8.60
CA TYR A 588 18.21 -14.43 -8.28
C TYR A 588 17.52 -13.93 -9.55
N ASP A 589 18.28 -13.47 -10.54
CA ASP A 589 17.75 -12.99 -11.81
C ASP A 589 16.94 -14.06 -12.55
N ALA A 590 17.44 -15.31 -12.54
CA ALA A 590 16.71 -16.42 -13.14
C ALA A 590 15.41 -16.75 -12.38
N LEU A 591 15.37 -16.60 -11.06
CA LEU A 591 14.16 -16.76 -10.26
C LEU A 591 13.20 -15.58 -10.47
N ALA A 592 13.70 -14.36 -10.59
CA ALA A 592 12.90 -13.17 -10.89
C ALA A 592 12.19 -13.29 -12.24
N ASP A 593 12.88 -13.81 -13.27
CA ASP A 593 12.27 -14.10 -14.57
C ASP A 593 11.21 -15.22 -14.48
N GLN A 594 11.47 -16.29 -13.70
CA GLN A 594 10.48 -17.34 -13.45
C GLN A 594 9.26 -16.81 -12.68
N PHE A 595 9.48 -15.93 -11.69
CA PHE A 595 8.39 -15.29 -10.95
C PHE A 595 7.50 -14.46 -11.88
N GLY A 596 8.12 -13.64 -12.75
CA GLY A 596 7.39 -12.86 -13.76
C GLY A 596 6.58 -13.72 -14.74
N ALA A 597 7.01 -14.96 -15.00
CA ALA A 597 6.33 -15.92 -15.88
C ALA A 597 5.33 -16.85 -15.15
N ALA A 598 5.27 -16.81 -13.82
CA ALA A 598 4.42 -17.71 -13.03
C ALA A 598 2.94 -17.59 -13.40
N LYS A 599 2.25 -18.75 -13.50
CA LYS A 599 0.85 -18.84 -13.95
C LYS A 599 -0.13 -19.10 -12.80
N SER A 600 0.38 -19.38 -11.61
CA SER A 600 -0.45 -19.58 -10.41
C SER A 600 0.20 -18.96 -9.17
N VAL A 601 -0.62 -18.52 -8.22
CA VAL A 601 -0.15 -17.95 -6.94
C VAL A 601 0.72 -18.96 -6.18
N GLY A 602 0.37 -20.26 -6.18
CA GLY A 602 1.17 -21.28 -5.51
C GLY A 602 2.57 -21.45 -6.10
N GLU A 603 2.70 -21.38 -7.43
CA GLU A 603 3.99 -21.36 -8.12
C GLU A 603 4.78 -20.10 -7.77
N ALA A 604 4.15 -18.94 -7.86
CA ALA A 604 4.77 -17.65 -7.54
C ALA A 604 5.27 -17.59 -6.09
N VAL A 605 4.49 -18.07 -5.11
CA VAL A 605 4.90 -18.19 -3.69
C VAL A 605 6.13 -19.09 -3.55
N GLY A 606 6.14 -20.25 -4.24
CA GLY A 606 7.29 -21.17 -4.19
C GLY A 606 8.58 -20.54 -4.75
N ILE A 607 8.48 -19.74 -5.80
CA ILE A 607 9.62 -19.01 -6.39
C ILE A 607 10.03 -17.85 -5.46
N MET A 608 9.08 -17.08 -4.94
CA MET A 608 9.35 -15.98 -4.03
C MET A 608 10.12 -16.43 -2.78
N ASN A 609 9.75 -17.58 -2.20
CA ASN A 609 10.47 -18.13 -1.05
C ASN A 609 11.94 -18.44 -1.38
N GLN A 610 12.25 -18.86 -2.61
CA GLN A 610 13.63 -19.08 -3.05
C GLN A 610 14.36 -17.74 -3.26
N MET A 611 13.69 -16.74 -3.82
CA MET A 611 14.23 -15.38 -3.95
C MET A 611 14.54 -14.78 -2.58
N GLU A 612 13.62 -14.88 -1.62
CA GLU A 612 13.83 -14.39 -0.25
C GLU A 612 15.00 -15.10 0.44
N ALA A 613 15.18 -16.41 0.23
CA ALA A 613 16.33 -17.12 0.79
C ALA A 613 17.68 -16.55 0.32
N ILE A 614 17.77 -16.17 -0.96
CA ILE A 614 18.96 -15.48 -1.50
C ILE A 614 19.11 -14.09 -0.87
N LEU A 615 18.01 -13.34 -0.70
CA LEU A 615 18.08 -12.01 -0.07
C LEU A 615 18.47 -12.08 1.40
N TYR A 616 18.05 -13.09 2.14
CA TYR A 616 18.51 -13.35 3.51
C TYR A 616 20.01 -13.67 3.58
N GLU A 617 20.53 -14.40 2.60
CA GLU A 617 21.95 -14.76 2.53
C GLU A 617 22.82 -13.59 2.05
N GLU A 618 22.39 -12.87 0.99
CA GLU A 618 23.18 -11.83 0.36
C GLU A 618 23.04 -10.46 1.02
N MET A 619 21.93 -10.20 1.70
CA MET A 619 21.62 -9.01 2.49
C MET A 619 21.82 -7.67 1.75
N PRO A 620 21.26 -7.46 0.55
CA PRO A 620 21.34 -6.15 -0.11
C PRO A 620 20.53 -5.08 0.66
N TYR A 621 19.40 -5.47 1.27
CA TYR A 621 18.68 -4.74 2.28
C TYR A 621 18.71 -5.49 3.61
N LEU A 622 18.83 -4.75 4.70
CA LEU A 622 18.43 -5.20 6.02
C LEU A 622 17.05 -4.59 6.29
N VAL A 623 16.00 -5.41 6.18
CA VAL A 623 14.66 -5.00 6.57
C VAL A 623 14.60 -4.85 8.09
N LEU A 624 13.99 -3.79 8.58
CA LEU A 624 14.05 -3.40 10.00
C LEU A 624 12.69 -3.52 10.69
N PHE A 625 11.71 -2.79 10.19
CA PHE A 625 10.41 -2.71 10.84
C PHE A 625 9.31 -2.24 9.89
N THR A 626 8.08 -2.46 10.30
CA THR A 626 6.89 -1.78 9.79
C THR A 626 6.23 -0.97 10.91
N THR A 627 5.26 -0.11 10.56
CA THR A 627 4.48 0.66 11.54
C THR A 627 3.01 0.29 11.41
N PRO A 628 2.28 0.13 12.53
CA PRO A 628 0.84 -0.03 12.44
C PRO A 628 0.18 1.26 11.93
N ILE A 629 -0.89 1.10 11.16
CA ILE A 629 -1.82 2.17 10.82
C ILE A 629 -2.86 2.22 11.93
N LEU A 630 -2.87 3.32 12.69
CA LEU A 630 -3.79 3.55 13.78
C LEU A 630 -4.92 4.43 13.29
N GLU A 631 -6.16 4.00 13.46
CA GLU A 631 -7.34 4.72 12.99
C GLU A 631 -8.42 4.75 14.06
N ALA A 632 -9.37 5.66 13.92
CA ALA A 632 -10.50 5.81 14.82
C ALA A 632 -11.76 6.17 14.02
N TYR A 633 -12.91 5.63 14.44
CA TYR A 633 -14.20 5.95 13.86
C TYR A 633 -15.30 6.04 14.91
N ALA A 634 -16.39 6.71 14.60
CA ALA A 634 -17.51 6.88 15.51
C ALA A 634 -18.85 6.99 14.76
N GLY A 635 -19.92 6.50 15.37
CA GLY A 635 -21.27 6.60 14.81
C GLY A 635 -21.49 5.76 13.55
N VAL A 636 -20.63 4.78 13.29
CA VAL A 636 -20.73 3.86 12.15
C VAL A 636 -20.32 2.46 12.55
N ALA A 637 -20.76 1.47 11.76
CA ALA A 637 -20.33 0.08 11.85
C ALA A 637 -19.73 -0.37 10.52
N TYR A 638 -18.49 -0.86 10.57
CA TYR A 638 -17.80 -1.45 9.43
C TYR A 638 -18.08 -2.96 9.35
N PRO A 639 -18.12 -3.53 8.15
CA PRO A 639 -18.29 -4.97 7.99
C PRO A 639 -17.06 -5.77 8.49
N PHE A 640 -15.89 -5.15 8.43
CA PHE A 640 -14.61 -5.64 8.95
C PHE A 640 -13.68 -4.44 9.21
N THR A 641 -12.70 -4.62 10.08
CA THR A 641 -11.72 -3.58 10.44
C THR A 641 -10.28 -4.05 10.35
N ASP A 642 -10.05 -5.36 10.21
CA ASP A 642 -8.72 -5.93 9.97
C ASP A 642 -8.46 -5.91 8.46
N VAL A 643 -7.69 -4.92 8.01
CA VAL A 643 -7.46 -4.66 6.60
C VAL A 643 -6.06 -4.12 6.35
N LEU A 644 -5.43 -4.62 5.31
CA LEU A 644 -4.10 -4.19 4.90
C LEU A 644 -4.06 -2.69 4.61
N ALA A 645 -3.11 -2.00 5.19
CA ALA A 645 -2.90 -0.55 5.08
C ALA A 645 -4.03 0.33 5.65
N GLY A 646 -4.93 -0.25 6.46
CA GLY A 646 -5.98 0.46 7.17
C GLY A 646 -7.25 0.75 6.36
N LEU A 647 -8.27 1.24 7.07
CA LEU A 647 -9.56 1.59 6.49
C LEU A 647 -9.45 2.77 5.51
N SER A 648 -8.54 3.70 5.76
CA SER A 648 -8.28 4.82 4.83
C SER A 648 -7.83 4.35 3.46
N ASN A 649 -7.07 3.25 3.38
CA ASN A 649 -6.65 2.67 2.09
C ASN A 649 -7.84 2.17 1.24
N LEU A 650 -8.97 1.88 1.87
CA LEU A 650 -10.23 1.47 1.23
C LEU A 650 -11.24 2.62 1.12
N GLY A 651 -10.78 3.88 1.22
CA GLY A 651 -11.66 5.05 1.19
C GLY A 651 -12.72 5.03 2.29
N GLY A 652 -12.38 4.47 3.47
CA GLY A 652 -13.31 4.32 4.59
C GLY A 652 -14.47 3.36 4.31
N LEU A 653 -14.37 2.46 3.32
CA LEU A 653 -15.41 1.47 2.95
C LEU A 653 -16.79 2.10 2.70
N ALA A 654 -16.83 3.26 2.06
CA ALA A 654 -18.02 4.10 1.91
C ALA A 654 -19.32 3.35 1.49
N GLY A 655 -19.20 2.35 0.61
CA GLY A 655 -20.32 1.53 0.15
C GLY A 655 -20.86 0.53 1.17
N SER A 656 -20.02 0.08 2.12
CA SER A 656 -20.34 -1.06 3.01
C SER A 656 -20.53 -0.65 4.48
N VAL A 657 -20.43 0.64 4.79
CA VAL A 657 -20.59 1.18 6.14
C VAL A 657 -22.07 1.38 6.47
N LYS A 658 -22.47 1.05 7.71
CA LYS A 658 -23.78 1.34 8.26
C LYS A 658 -23.66 2.47 9.28
N LEU A 659 -24.60 3.42 9.27
CA LEU A 659 -24.72 4.37 10.37
C LEU A 659 -25.18 3.60 11.62
N SER A 660 -24.58 3.90 12.77
CA SER A 660 -25.05 3.40 14.06
C SER A 660 -26.30 4.18 14.48
N ASP A 661 -27.27 3.50 15.09
CA ASP A 661 -28.50 4.10 15.60
C ASP A 661 -28.23 5.09 16.75
#